data_8d65c932f3ff867ed907978c6ec43671
#
_entry.id   8d65c932f3ff867ed907978c6ec43671
#
_cell.length_a   1.000
_cell.length_b   1.000
_cell.length_c   1.000
_cell.angle_alpha   90.00
_cell.angle_beta   90.00
_cell.angle_gamma   90.00
#
_symmetry.space_group_name_H-M   'P 1'
#
loop_
_entity.id
_entity.type
_entity.pdbx_description
1 polymer ?
#
loop_
_entity_poly.entity_id
_entity_poly.type
_entity_poly.pdbx_seq_one_letter_code
_entity_poly.pdbx_strand_id
1 'polypeptide(L)'
;MRALRYHCGTKDPIWIDGSIPSVEEGVVDRRACVVDDWICGTSIAIRIRNCGNYRVYQLRPTIVDSAYCIYAPTPVPTITDAEVEIHLVPEGISEAFQARCVFNATNAGSVRFKVSWYFDGVFYFSLSESLEDIQRTYIYLQRDNFKTLGRNISCAVHMLNNGGSIIESRQSQEKFLGIKILTPVVTFKRGEEGKIKIQLTVPIGCLQLVSQCDVILAMMDQSEDQCTGAAVSGQRDCGISLKSKEWSRIYEIPVGAIEEEGHEYSATYEVVLRTDAHFHQPIWGLYELPPVKIVIEEGSDREWSKKYCRAVNDPHLLTFDQRPYDVHLAGDFIMYQHQTAPIQVQARFKPCHGNSGPHCTCGVAVQVGKDVFVIDRCQSGRKRRRMMYTSCMDRTLEVRKRHDYLYNLYTPYGTRIQVNLRGKTYMNLQIYPAIRDVGQTRGLCGTLSNECADDFFLRDGSYLNHANANKTCGNFRWSDYRWQPDTFSQSWKVSGNESLFEDFDPSNAEWPQERYLCVCKKNVIKMRIDGRGTPDCSSSVVSNCNRRREKVVAVGGGCEVKRSTSKIEFNRPNMKRVKREESRDRRIKIDDLRTRTLTRIENATSFCREQMFKSNAFGLCNNIPNVNTDDAVETCALDIELTNGSLEWVDNPKEALIDRCISELRVNATLNAESNNTESVADKILSIACPNNCSNIGSCVNGTCTCPPLFGATDCSLNVTIPPEIFGIEGDGICDVSQMSCDQILVAGDDFTETETYHCKIDVTHVLFEGGTTSAGEERINGDVQTLMSVSCPVPSKRKFTSRISLKMGPVFVRTFNVSVSSDGETFSESFEFYEYNSTFQELGQTADGRPQFTLKSGYCFIDERGIPDGWSSPTDNCQACNSSLDLLQWSPVNTIECEVVRVPVSSSSFDTDQLYWLLAVTLVIIAIVIVVVCQQRCRRVHLKKLPALYIYGTLSYRLLCSLFGIVREFVFDVSSRILKGKRQRHLKDTAGK
;
A
#
# COMPACT_ATOMS: atom_id res chain seq x y z
N MET A 1 71.90 -2.52 -18.23
CA MET A 1 70.97 -1.86 -17.27
C MET A 1 71.80 -1.00 -16.35
N ARG A 2 71.30 0.14 -16.07
CA ARG A 2 71.98 1.15 -15.25
C ARG A 2 71.74 0.80 -13.77
N ALA A 3 72.77 0.62 -12.95
CA ALA A 3 72.62 0.41 -11.53
C ALA A 3 72.18 1.74 -10.86
N LEU A 4 71.38 1.66 -9.84
CA LEU A 4 70.97 2.84 -9.03
C LEU A 4 71.89 2.94 -7.80
N ARG A 5 72.12 4.16 -7.29
CA ARG A 5 72.88 4.41 -6.08
C ARG A 5 72.39 3.55 -4.89
N TYR A 6 73.27 3.11 -4.04
CA TYR A 6 73.00 2.16 -2.92
C TYR A 6 72.56 0.74 -3.36
N HIS A 7 72.70 0.36 -4.62
CA HIS A 7 72.55 -1.02 -5.07
C HIS A 7 73.86 -1.78 -5.14
N CYS A 8 73.79 -3.09 -5.32
CA CYS A 8 74.91 -3.97 -5.41
C CYS A 8 75.86 -3.94 -4.16
N GLY A 9 75.29 -3.63 -2.97
CA GLY A 9 76.12 -3.62 -1.73
C GLY A 9 77.07 -2.48 -1.60
N THR A 10 76.94 -1.43 -2.41
CA THR A 10 77.86 -0.28 -2.40
C THR A 10 77.08 1.04 -2.51
N LYS A 11 77.66 2.15 -2.06
CA LYS A 11 77.04 3.48 -2.18
C LYS A 11 76.95 3.91 -3.64
N ASP A 12 78.02 3.78 -4.34
CA ASP A 12 78.16 4.30 -5.71
C ASP A 12 78.50 3.11 -6.66
N PRO A 13 77.50 2.36 -7.19
CA PRO A 13 77.78 1.20 -8.03
C PRO A 13 78.34 1.59 -9.39
N ILE A 14 79.23 0.74 -9.94
CA ILE A 14 79.87 0.95 -11.22
C ILE A 14 79.16 0.09 -12.27
N TRP A 15 78.75 0.63 -13.34
CA TRP A 15 78.06 -0.04 -14.44
C TRP A 15 78.74 0.21 -15.81
N ILE A 16 78.63 -0.68 -16.74
CA ILE A 16 79.24 -0.55 -18.07
C ILE A 16 78.42 0.37 -18.94
N ASP A 17 79.02 1.49 -19.41
CA ASP A 17 78.48 2.42 -20.34
C ASP A 17 78.69 1.94 -21.78
N GLY A 18 77.71 1.36 -22.41
CA GLY A 18 77.71 0.80 -23.73
C GLY A 18 77.29 -0.68 -23.82
N SER A 19 77.31 -1.20 -25.04
CA SER A 19 76.96 -2.60 -25.31
C SER A 19 78.11 -3.56 -25.02
N ILE A 20 77.78 -4.76 -24.62
CA ILE A 20 78.73 -5.83 -24.60
C ILE A 20 79.16 -6.15 -26.02
N PRO A 21 80.50 -6.30 -26.31
CA PRO A 21 80.94 -6.62 -27.67
C PRO A 21 80.45 -7.98 -28.16
N SER A 22 80.35 -8.16 -29.47
CA SER A 22 80.12 -9.48 -30.07
C SER A 22 81.36 -10.34 -29.88
N VAL A 23 81.18 -11.65 -30.14
CA VAL A 23 82.34 -12.60 -30.05
C VAL A 23 83.49 -12.26 -31.03
N GLU A 24 83.06 -11.73 -32.18
CA GLU A 24 83.92 -11.36 -33.30
C GLU A 24 84.68 -10.07 -33.08
N GLU A 25 84.20 -9.15 -32.28
CA GLU A 25 84.89 -7.90 -31.95
C GLU A 25 86.12 -8.09 -31.07
N GLY A 26 86.36 -9.25 -30.51
CA GLY A 26 87.51 -9.57 -29.69
C GLY A 26 87.55 -8.79 -28.36
N VAL A 27 88.70 -8.23 -28.02
CA VAL A 27 88.88 -7.41 -26.84
C VAL A 27 88.62 -5.95 -27.18
N VAL A 28 87.57 -5.35 -26.55
CA VAL A 28 87.16 -3.98 -26.80
C VAL A 28 87.31 -3.16 -25.54
N ASP A 29 87.81 -1.95 -25.70
CA ASP A 29 87.82 -0.95 -24.63
C ASP A 29 86.42 -0.38 -24.46
N ARG A 30 85.99 -0.34 -23.18
CA ARG A 30 84.67 0.25 -22.79
C ARG A 30 84.87 1.16 -21.58
N ARG A 31 83.95 2.02 -21.38
CA ARG A 31 83.89 2.91 -20.22
C ARG A 31 82.97 2.30 -19.18
N ALA A 32 83.38 2.26 -17.94
CA ALA A 32 82.50 1.98 -16.83
C ALA A 32 82.19 3.27 -16.07
N CYS A 33 80.96 3.55 -15.78
CA CYS A 33 80.49 4.75 -15.12
C CYS A 33 80.23 4.47 -13.63
N VAL A 34 80.78 5.29 -12.76
CA VAL A 34 80.40 5.31 -11.32
C VAL A 34 79.13 6.11 -11.18
N VAL A 35 78.16 5.55 -10.51
CA VAL A 35 76.89 6.29 -10.16
C VAL A 35 77.15 7.06 -8.87
N ASP A 36 77.56 8.28 -9.06
CA ASP A 36 77.69 9.32 -8.00
C ASP A 36 76.52 10.27 -8.02
N ASP A 37 76.64 11.49 -7.57
CA ASP A 37 75.59 12.54 -7.64
C ASP A 37 75.25 12.90 -9.09
N TRP A 38 76.11 12.57 -10.04
CA TRP A 38 75.87 12.70 -11.49
C TRP A 38 75.80 11.35 -12.16
N ILE A 39 75.04 11.18 -13.15
CA ILE A 39 74.72 9.93 -13.81
C ILE A 39 75.93 9.12 -14.27
N CYS A 40 77.10 9.76 -14.51
CA CYS A 40 78.42 9.25 -14.83
C CYS A 40 79.42 10.37 -14.59
N GLY A 41 79.50 10.82 -13.34
CA GLY A 41 80.44 11.91 -12.98
C GLY A 41 81.86 11.40 -13.02
N THR A 42 82.14 10.17 -12.67
CA THR A 42 83.45 9.50 -12.75
C THR A 42 83.34 8.28 -13.68
N SER A 43 84.28 8.13 -14.61
CA SER A 43 84.39 7.02 -15.49
C SER A 43 85.67 6.27 -15.41
N ILE A 44 85.67 4.94 -15.52
CA ILE A 44 86.84 4.04 -15.44
C ILE A 44 86.93 3.29 -16.78
N ALA A 45 88.11 3.31 -17.41
CA ALA A 45 88.32 2.50 -18.62
C ALA A 45 88.48 1.02 -18.25
N ILE A 46 87.75 0.21 -18.89
CA ILE A 46 87.77 -1.28 -18.73
C ILE A 46 87.87 -1.95 -20.09
N ARG A 47 88.42 -3.17 -20.09
CA ARG A 47 88.35 -4.04 -21.33
C ARG A 47 87.41 -5.17 -21.17
N ILE A 48 86.71 -5.50 -22.22
CA ILE A 48 85.73 -6.57 -22.25
C ILE A 48 85.99 -7.44 -23.44
N ARG A 49 85.94 -8.76 -23.19
CA ARG A 49 85.94 -9.76 -24.24
C ARG A 49 84.75 -10.66 -24.07
N ASN A 50 83.95 -10.81 -25.13
CA ASN A 50 82.91 -11.81 -25.18
C ASN A 50 83.51 -13.13 -25.76
N CYS A 51 83.42 -14.17 -24.97
CA CYS A 51 83.94 -15.52 -25.34
C CYS A 51 82.83 -16.50 -25.66
N GLY A 52 81.59 -15.98 -26.03
CA GLY A 52 80.37 -16.74 -26.29
C GLY A 52 79.65 -17.08 -25.02
N ASN A 53 80.00 -18.19 -24.39
CA ASN A 53 79.35 -18.71 -23.18
C ASN A 53 79.68 -17.91 -21.89
N TYR A 54 80.74 -17.12 -21.90
CA TYR A 54 81.19 -16.32 -20.78
C TYR A 54 81.80 -15.00 -21.27
N ARG A 55 81.94 -14.05 -20.34
CA ARG A 55 82.56 -12.77 -20.60
C ARG A 55 83.71 -12.53 -19.66
N VAL A 56 84.78 -11.99 -20.17
CA VAL A 56 86.01 -11.63 -19.39
C VAL A 56 86.14 -10.15 -19.35
N TYR A 57 86.34 -9.63 -18.13
CA TYR A 57 86.46 -8.21 -17.86
C TYR A 57 87.85 -7.97 -17.27
N GLN A 58 88.60 -7.05 -17.82
CA GLN A 58 89.78 -6.47 -17.20
C GLN A 58 89.36 -5.23 -16.51
N LEU A 59 89.14 -5.34 -15.18
CA LEU A 59 88.69 -4.27 -14.33
C LEU A 59 89.91 -3.54 -13.75
N ARG A 60 89.74 -2.29 -13.41
CA ARG A 60 90.63 -1.48 -12.70
C ARG A 60 90.26 -1.29 -11.22
N PRO A 61 91.12 -0.95 -10.29
CA PRO A 61 90.76 -0.66 -8.92
C PRO A 61 89.69 0.41 -8.85
N THR A 62 88.71 0.20 -7.94
CA THR A 62 87.60 1.11 -7.70
C THR A 62 87.98 2.21 -6.75
N ILE A 63 87.29 3.31 -6.79
CA ILE A 63 87.30 4.38 -5.79
C ILE A 63 86.65 3.95 -4.51
N VAL A 64 86.83 4.69 -3.41
CA VAL A 64 86.23 4.39 -2.10
C VAL A 64 84.68 4.38 -2.25
N ASP A 65 83.98 3.50 -1.54
CA ASP A 65 82.60 3.30 -1.55
C ASP A 65 81.95 2.89 -2.90
N SER A 66 82.76 2.46 -3.87
CA SER A 66 82.22 2.01 -5.17
C SER A 66 82.60 0.53 -5.46
N ALA A 67 81.78 -0.17 -6.19
CA ALA A 67 82.01 -1.56 -6.62
C ALA A 67 81.43 -1.80 -7.99
N TYR A 68 82.08 -2.68 -8.79
CA TYR A 68 81.48 -3.16 -10.06
C TYR A 68 80.30 -4.01 -9.82
N CYS A 69 79.16 -3.62 -10.43
CA CYS A 69 77.89 -4.22 -10.33
C CYS A 69 77.66 -5.30 -11.39
N ILE A 70 77.67 -6.56 -10.99
CA ILE A 70 77.29 -7.68 -11.84
C ILE A 70 75.78 -7.96 -11.54
N TYR A 71 74.93 -7.59 -12.47
CA TYR A 71 73.54 -7.85 -12.35
C TYR A 71 73.23 -9.26 -12.93
N ALA A 72 73.02 -10.21 -12.06
CA ALA A 72 72.19 -11.39 -12.42
C ALA A 72 70.77 -10.91 -12.50
N PRO A 73 70.06 -11.08 -13.59
CA PRO A 73 68.65 -10.72 -13.61
C PRO A 73 67.98 -11.58 -12.55
N THR A 74 67.80 -11.05 -11.36
CA THR A 74 66.82 -11.63 -10.43
C THR A 74 65.50 -11.67 -11.17
N PRO A 75 64.77 -12.79 -11.16
CA PRO A 75 63.49 -12.86 -11.78
C PRO A 75 62.67 -11.70 -11.26
N VAL A 76 62.15 -10.85 -12.17
CA VAL A 76 61.33 -9.67 -11.81
C VAL A 76 60.09 -10.22 -11.11
N PRO A 77 59.78 -9.69 -9.93
CA PRO A 77 58.54 -10.07 -9.28
C PRO A 77 57.35 -9.65 -10.17
N THR A 78 56.39 -10.54 -10.35
CA THR A 78 55.22 -10.27 -11.20
C THR A 78 53.94 -10.63 -10.48
N ILE A 79 52.90 -9.86 -10.74
CA ILE A 79 51.53 -10.14 -10.28
C ILE A 79 50.74 -10.77 -11.43
N THR A 80 50.11 -11.89 -11.16
CA THR A 80 49.19 -12.54 -12.11
C THR A 80 47.77 -12.51 -11.52
N ASP A 81 46.79 -12.34 -12.39
CA ASP A 81 45.36 -12.57 -12.15
C ASP A 81 44.79 -11.96 -10.85
N ALA A 82 44.60 -10.65 -10.84
CA ALA A 82 43.83 -10.02 -9.75
C ALA A 82 42.33 -10.21 -9.97
N GLU A 83 41.61 -10.75 -8.96
CA GLU A 83 40.19 -11.01 -8.99
C GLU A 83 39.53 -10.62 -7.67
N VAL A 84 38.24 -10.21 -7.74
CA VAL A 84 37.40 -9.94 -6.55
C VAL A 84 36.56 -11.17 -6.24
N GLU A 85 36.75 -11.74 -5.08
CA GLU A 85 35.91 -12.80 -4.53
C GLU A 85 34.99 -12.23 -3.42
N ILE A 86 33.73 -12.69 -3.39
CA ILE A 86 32.75 -12.33 -2.38
C ILE A 86 32.42 -13.57 -1.55
N HIS A 87 32.59 -13.45 -0.26
CA HIS A 87 32.31 -14.52 0.70
C HIS A 87 31.28 -14.08 1.75
N LEU A 88 30.49 -15.05 2.23
CA LEU A 88 29.69 -14.89 3.45
C LEU A 88 30.51 -15.42 4.62
N VAL A 89 30.60 -14.63 5.66
CA VAL A 89 31.33 -14.99 6.89
C VAL A 89 30.42 -14.72 8.10
N PRO A 90 30.51 -15.55 9.15
CA PRO A 90 29.75 -15.32 10.37
C PRO A 90 30.12 -13.98 11.02
N GLU A 91 29.12 -13.16 11.35
CA GLU A 91 29.27 -11.92 12.09
C GLU A 91 28.17 -11.84 13.17
N GLY A 92 28.48 -12.18 14.40
CA GLY A 92 27.47 -12.25 15.48
C GLY A 92 26.44 -13.35 15.22
N ILE A 93 25.17 -12.97 15.10
CA ILE A 93 24.05 -13.89 14.84
C ILE A 93 23.68 -13.99 13.33
N SER A 94 24.34 -13.21 12.45
CA SER A 94 24.09 -13.17 11.01
C SER A 94 25.36 -13.44 10.20
N GLU A 95 25.22 -13.53 8.90
CA GLU A 95 26.34 -13.61 7.95
C GLU A 95 26.59 -12.24 7.33
N ALA A 96 27.85 -11.88 7.19
CA ALA A 96 28.26 -10.63 6.57
C ALA A 96 28.96 -10.87 5.23
N PHE A 97 28.88 -9.91 4.33
CA PHE A 97 29.58 -9.95 3.06
C PHE A 97 31.02 -9.42 3.22
N GLN A 98 31.96 -10.23 2.82
CA GLN A 98 33.35 -9.84 2.70
C GLN A 98 33.81 -9.93 1.24
N ALA A 99 34.48 -8.88 0.78
CA ALA A 99 35.18 -8.88 -0.51
C ALA A 99 36.68 -9.09 -0.26
N ARG A 100 37.27 -10.05 -0.95
CA ARG A 100 38.71 -10.31 -0.99
C ARG A 100 39.25 -10.00 -2.38
N CYS A 101 40.43 -9.40 -2.42
CA CYS A 101 41.19 -9.24 -3.63
C CYS A 101 42.20 -10.41 -3.72
N VAL A 102 41.91 -11.40 -4.57
CA VAL A 102 42.72 -12.60 -4.75
C VAL A 102 43.69 -12.39 -5.92
N PHE A 103 44.96 -12.65 -5.72
CA PHE A 103 45.99 -12.53 -6.73
C PHE A 103 47.16 -13.47 -6.44
N ASN A 104 47.91 -13.82 -7.47
CA ASN A 104 49.13 -14.58 -7.31
C ASN A 104 50.34 -13.68 -7.59
N ALA A 105 51.37 -13.82 -6.80
CA ALA A 105 52.62 -13.12 -7.00
C ALA A 105 53.80 -14.13 -7.05
N THR A 106 54.63 -13.99 -8.05
CA THR A 106 55.84 -14.82 -8.19
C THR A 106 57.07 -13.95 -7.87
N ASN A 107 58.10 -14.60 -7.28
CA ASN A 107 59.38 -13.96 -6.92
C ASN A 107 59.24 -12.74 -5.96
N ALA A 108 58.23 -12.75 -5.10
CA ALA A 108 57.81 -11.60 -4.27
C ALA A 108 58.65 -11.37 -2.99
N GLY A 109 59.80 -11.97 -2.83
CA GLY A 109 60.70 -11.99 -1.66
C GLY A 109 60.52 -10.86 -0.60
N SER A 110 61.02 -9.69 -0.87
CA SER A 110 61.01 -8.54 0.10
C SER A 110 60.13 -7.37 -0.31
N VAL A 111 59.20 -7.60 -1.21
CA VAL A 111 58.28 -6.51 -1.66
C VAL A 111 57.02 -6.42 -0.79
N ARG A 112 56.48 -5.22 -0.69
CA ARG A 112 55.19 -4.97 -0.05
C ARG A 112 54.09 -4.83 -1.11
N PHE A 113 52.87 -5.11 -0.71
CA PHE A 113 51.70 -4.97 -1.57
C PHE A 113 50.77 -3.92 -1.03
N LYS A 114 50.18 -3.14 -1.94
CA LYS A 114 49.08 -2.21 -1.65
C LYS A 114 47.88 -2.65 -2.47
N VAL A 115 46.78 -3.01 -1.81
CA VAL A 115 45.48 -3.26 -2.44
C VAL A 115 44.62 -2.04 -2.33
N SER A 116 44.16 -1.52 -3.45
CA SER A 116 43.26 -0.38 -3.57
C SER A 116 41.90 -0.86 -4.06
N TRP A 117 40.83 -0.46 -3.38
CA TRP A 117 39.48 -0.84 -3.72
C TRP A 117 38.75 0.30 -4.42
N TYR A 118 37.93 -0.04 -5.40
CA TYR A 118 37.14 0.91 -6.20
C TYR A 118 35.69 0.47 -6.27
N PHE A 119 34.76 1.45 -6.21
CA PHE A 119 33.36 1.26 -6.52
C PHE A 119 33.01 2.15 -7.70
N ASP A 120 32.47 1.56 -8.79
CA ASP A 120 32.17 2.24 -10.07
C ASP A 120 33.38 3.06 -10.58
N GLY A 121 34.58 2.46 -10.49
CA GLY A 121 35.82 3.11 -10.87
C GLY A 121 36.34 4.20 -9.91
N VAL A 122 35.57 4.57 -8.86
CA VAL A 122 35.96 5.58 -7.88
C VAL A 122 36.73 4.93 -6.73
N PHE A 123 37.92 5.48 -6.42
CA PHE A 123 38.70 5.01 -5.29
C PHE A 123 37.95 5.11 -3.96
N TYR A 124 37.96 4.02 -3.21
CA TYR A 124 37.31 3.94 -1.92
C TYR A 124 38.29 3.84 -0.76
N PHE A 125 39.19 2.83 -0.79
CA PHE A 125 40.06 2.54 0.33
C PHE A 125 41.30 1.77 -0.14
N SER A 126 42.41 1.85 0.59
CA SER A 126 43.59 1.02 0.32
C SER A 126 44.26 0.53 1.59
N LEU A 127 44.84 -0.67 1.52
CA LEU A 127 45.67 -1.31 2.54
C LEU A 127 47.01 -1.63 1.95
N SER A 128 48.09 -1.58 2.77
CA SER A 128 49.47 -1.86 2.35
C SER A 128 50.15 -2.72 3.41
N GLU A 129 50.43 -3.97 3.07
CA GLU A 129 50.97 -4.96 4.00
C GLU A 129 51.91 -5.99 3.29
N SER A 130 52.42 -7.00 4.01
CA SER A 130 53.14 -8.12 3.45
C SER A 130 52.22 -8.99 2.55
N LEU A 131 52.79 -9.86 1.72
CA LEU A 131 52.00 -10.73 0.84
C LEU A 131 51.03 -11.63 1.63
N GLU A 132 51.51 -12.23 2.74
CA GLU A 132 50.66 -13.13 3.55
C GLU A 132 49.53 -12.40 4.24
N ASP A 133 49.78 -11.19 4.76
CA ASP A 133 48.76 -10.40 5.43
C ASP A 133 47.77 -9.80 4.46
N ILE A 134 48.20 -9.33 3.28
CA ILE A 134 47.34 -8.69 2.30
C ILE A 134 46.41 -9.69 1.61
N GLN A 135 46.83 -10.93 1.44
CA GLN A 135 45.98 -12.02 0.90
C GLN A 135 44.90 -12.45 1.89
N ARG A 136 45.09 -12.19 3.18
CA ARG A 136 44.10 -12.42 4.24
C ARG A 136 43.19 -11.24 4.46
N THR A 137 43.52 -10.07 3.92
CA THR A 137 42.71 -8.85 4.09
C THR A 137 41.42 -8.91 3.28
N TYR A 138 40.37 -8.39 3.90
CA TYR A 138 39.05 -8.28 3.32
C TYR A 138 38.44 -6.94 3.68
N ILE A 139 37.44 -6.50 2.91
CA ILE A 139 36.59 -5.40 3.25
C ILE A 139 35.16 -5.90 3.51
N TYR A 140 34.53 -5.38 4.56
CA TYR A 140 33.13 -5.63 4.82
C TYR A 140 32.28 -4.69 3.96
N LEU A 141 31.36 -5.27 3.16
CA LEU A 141 30.49 -4.49 2.27
C LEU A 141 29.32 -3.83 3.00
N GLN A 142 29.11 -4.17 4.28
CA GLN A 142 27.96 -3.71 5.08
C GLN A 142 28.31 -2.62 6.10
N ARG A 143 29.58 -2.25 6.25
CA ARG A 143 29.96 -1.21 7.21
C ARG A 143 29.63 0.18 6.70
N ASP A 144 29.28 1.09 7.62
CA ASP A 144 29.18 2.53 7.42
C ASP A 144 27.96 3.04 6.62
N ASN A 145 26.80 2.36 6.67
CA ASN A 145 25.58 2.76 5.92
C ASN A 145 25.81 2.94 4.41
N PHE A 146 26.84 2.33 3.86
CA PHE A 146 27.17 2.42 2.46
C PHE A 146 26.30 1.47 1.64
N LYS A 147 25.50 2.00 0.73
CA LYS A 147 24.72 1.18 -0.20
C LYS A 147 25.68 0.60 -1.25
N THR A 148 26.11 -0.64 -1.09
CA THR A 148 27.04 -1.32 -1.99
C THR A 148 26.34 -2.10 -3.10
N LEU A 149 25.08 -2.51 -2.90
CA LEU A 149 24.33 -3.18 -3.96
C LEU A 149 23.97 -2.21 -5.09
N GLY A 150 23.98 -2.71 -6.31
CA GLY A 150 23.77 -1.93 -7.52
C GLY A 150 25.03 -1.27 -8.07
N ARG A 151 26.22 -1.58 -7.52
CA ARG A 151 27.50 -0.99 -7.91
C ARG A 151 28.49 -2.05 -8.38
N ASN A 152 29.46 -1.62 -9.18
CA ASN A 152 30.60 -2.46 -9.55
C ASN A 152 31.72 -2.31 -8.53
N ILE A 153 32.32 -3.41 -8.13
CA ILE A 153 33.53 -3.42 -7.30
C ILE A 153 34.71 -3.94 -8.09
N SER A 154 35.86 -3.33 -7.91
CA SER A 154 37.15 -3.83 -8.41
C SER A 154 38.25 -3.54 -7.42
N CYS A 155 39.34 -4.29 -7.51
CA CYS A 155 40.56 -4.05 -6.74
C CYS A 155 41.75 -3.86 -7.67
N ALA A 156 42.67 -3.01 -7.28
CA ALA A 156 43.96 -2.88 -7.92
C ALA A 156 45.06 -3.26 -6.93
N VAL A 157 45.90 -4.18 -7.35
CA VAL A 157 47.07 -4.64 -6.58
C VAL A 157 48.30 -3.94 -7.11
N HIS A 158 48.99 -3.23 -6.24
CA HIS A 158 50.24 -2.55 -6.54
C HIS A 158 51.37 -3.24 -5.75
N MET A 159 52.39 -3.61 -6.43
CA MET A 159 53.64 -4.11 -5.82
C MET A 159 54.57 -2.92 -5.58
N LEU A 160 55.06 -2.79 -4.36
CA LEU A 160 55.88 -1.67 -3.92
C LEU A 160 57.29 -2.15 -3.59
N ASN A 161 58.28 -1.38 -4.03
CA ASN A 161 59.63 -1.58 -3.56
C ASN A 161 59.82 -1.07 -2.12
N ASN A 162 60.98 -1.29 -1.51
CA ASN A 162 61.28 -0.86 -0.15
C ASN A 162 61.20 0.67 0.05
N GLY A 163 61.30 1.43 -1.02
CA GLY A 163 61.12 2.90 -1.03
C GLY A 163 59.68 3.37 -1.25
N GLY A 164 58.70 2.45 -1.35
CA GLY A 164 57.29 2.78 -1.54
C GLY A 164 56.84 3.10 -2.97
N SER A 165 57.75 3.00 -3.94
CA SER A 165 57.41 3.21 -5.36
C SER A 165 56.78 1.97 -5.98
N ILE A 166 55.83 2.13 -6.87
CA ILE A 166 55.11 1.04 -7.56
C ILE A 166 56.04 0.39 -8.59
N ILE A 167 56.29 -0.92 -8.46
CA ILE A 167 57.05 -1.72 -9.39
C ILE A 167 56.11 -2.25 -10.49
N GLU A 168 54.94 -2.80 -10.10
CA GLU A 168 53.95 -3.38 -10.98
C GLU A 168 52.57 -3.13 -10.41
N SER A 169 51.57 -3.07 -11.28
CA SER A 169 50.16 -2.90 -10.89
C SER A 169 49.28 -3.75 -11.77
N ARG A 170 48.31 -4.41 -11.14
CA ARG A 170 47.26 -5.17 -11.82
C ARG A 170 45.92 -4.80 -11.24
N GLN A 171 44.94 -4.59 -12.08
CA GLN A 171 43.56 -4.30 -11.71
C GLN A 171 42.67 -5.47 -12.08
N SER A 172 41.77 -5.87 -11.19
CA SER A 172 40.76 -6.89 -11.45
C SER A 172 39.74 -6.38 -12.47
N GLN A 173 38.99 -7.30 -13.05
CA GLN A 173 37.77 -6.95 -13.73
C GLN A 173 36.75 -6.42 -12.69
N GLU A 174 35.87 -5.55 -13.15
CA GLU A 174 34.77 -5.08 -12.34
C GLU A 174 33.74 -6.19 -12.12
N LYS A 175 33.31 -6.36 -10.87
CA LYS A 175 32.29 -7.32 -10.48
C LYS A 175 31.06 -6.57 -9.99
N PHE A 176 29.94 -6.73 -10.65
CA PHE A 176 28.68 -6.13 -10.22
C PHE A 176 28.19 -6.79 -8.93
N LEU A 177 27.79 -5.97 -7.95
CA LEU A 177 27.23 -6.43 -6.67
C LEU A 177 25.71 -6.24 -6.67
N GLY A 178 24.94 -7.32 -6.58
CA GLY A 178 23.50 -7.23 -6.42
C GLY A 178 22.70 -8.12 -7.35
N ILE A 179 21.61 -7.62 -7.88
CA ILE A 179 20.73 -8.34 -8.81
C ILE A 179 20.93 -7.74 -10.21
N LYS A 180 21.40 -8.57 -11.13
CA LYS A 180 21.57 -8.19 -12.53
C LYS A 180 20.29 -8.48 -13.30
N ILE A 181 19.76 -7.48 -13.99
CA ILE A 181 18.65 -7.64 -14.92
C ILE A 181 19.21 -8.18 -16.23
N LEU A 182 18.77 -9.36 -16.65
CA LEU A 182 19.20 -10.00 -17.89
C LEU A 182 18.34 -9.56 -19.07
N THR A 183 17.08 -9.16 -18.80
CA THR A 183 16.13 -8.68 -19.81
C THR A 183 15.70 -7.23 -19.46
N PRO A 184 16.49 -6.21 -19.80
CA PRO A 184 16.15 -4.82 -19.52
C PRO A 184 14.95 -4.32 -20.34
N VAL A 185 14.60 -5.02 -21.42
CA VAL A 185 13.41 -4.79 -22.22
C VAL A 185 12.68 -6.12 -22.38
N VAL A 186 11.39 -6.14 -22.06
CA VAL A 186 10.49 -7.29 -22.22
C VAL A 186 9.37 -6.89 -23.16
N THR A 187 9.19 -7.65 -24.25
CA THR A 187 8.13 -7.41 -25.23
C THR A 187 7.20 -8.62 -25.27
N PHE A 188 5.89 -8.37 -25.20
CA PHE A 188 4.86 -9.41 -25.33
C PHE A 188 3.57 -8.80 -25.86
N LYS A 189 2.70 -9.64 -26.41
CA LYS A 189 1.38 -9.21 -26.88
C LYS A 189 0.38 -9.13 -25.73
N ARG A 190 -0.60 -8.26 -25.87
CA ARG A 190 -1.71 -8.16 -24.93
C ARG A 190 -2.45 -9.51 -24.85
N GLY A 191 -2.74 -9.94 -23.61
CA GLY A 191 -3.27 -11.29 -23.34
C GLY A 191 -2.21 -12.38 -23.14
N GLU A 192 -0.95 -12.12 -23.52
CA GLU A 192 0.19 -13.01 -23.27
C GLU A 192 0.97 -12.56 -22.03
N GLU A 193 1.91 -13.40 -21.57
CA GLU A 193 2.81 -13.08 -20.46
C GLU A 193 4.23 -12.90 -20.95
N GLY A 194 4.86 -11.81 -20.48
CA GLY A 194 6.30 -11.62 -20.61
C GLY A 194 7.04 -12.15 -19.38
N LYS A 195 8.37 -12.21 -19.44
CA LYS A 195 9.21 -12.67 -18.32
C LYS A 195 10.39 -11.73 -18.13
N ILE A 196 10.50 -11.16 -16.95
CA ILE A 196 11.70 -10.45 -16.53
C ILE A 196 12.68 -11.48 -15.98
N LYS A 197 13.86 -11.61 -16.57
CA LYS A 197 14.91 -12.51 -16.12
C LYS A 197 15.94 -11.74 -15.32
N ILE A 198 16.26 -12.26 -14.14
CA ILE A 198 17.25 -11.68 -13.24
C ILE A 198 18.19 -12.74 -12.71
N GLN A 199 19.36 -12.32 -12.27
CA GLN A 199 20.34 -13.18 -11.63
C GLN A 199 21.05 -12.41 -10.51
N LEU A 200 21.21 -13.04 -9.35
CA LEU A 200 22.02 -12.48 -8.29
C LEU A 200 23.50 -12.71 -8.60
N THR A 201 24.31 -11.74 -8.28
CA THR A 201 25.78 -11.81 -8.42
C THR A 201 26.49 -12.05 -7.10
N VAL A 202 25.74 -11.96 -5.99
CA VAL A 202 26.20 -12.21 -4.64
C VAL A 202 25.18 -13.08 -3.90
N PRO A 203 25.64 -13.96 -2.97
CA PRO A 203 24.75 -14.83 -2.22
C PRO A 203 23.86 -14.04 -1.26
N ILE A 204 22.79 -14.68 -0.77
CA ILE A 204 21.94 -14.17 0.32
C ILE A 204 22.40 -14.83 1.61
N GLY A 205 22.87 -14.04 2.58
CA GLY A 205 23.24 -14.55 3.91
C GLY A 205 22.02 -14.67 4.84
N CYS A 206 22.09 -15.65 5.72
CA CYS A 206 21.04 -15.97 6.67
C CYS A 206 21.49 -15.73 8.12
N LEU A 207 20.55 -15.80 9.06
CA LEU A 207 20.87 -15.95 10.47
C LEU A 207 21.51 -17.34 10.71
N GLN A 208 22.52 -17.43 11.58
CA GLN A 208 23.23 -18.67 11.86
C GLN A 208 22.34 -19.85 12.29
N LEU A 209 21.18 -19.56 12.88
CA LEU A 209 20.21 -20.57 13.33
C LEU A 209 19.20 -20.96 12.24
N VAL A 210 19.24 -20.31 11.07
CA VAL A 210 18.28 -20.53 9.98
C VAL A 210 19.00 -21.08 8.78
N SER A 211 18.71 -22.30 8.42
CA SER A 211 19.36 -23.01 7.31
C SER A 211 18.99 -22.50 5.92
N GLN A 212 17.93 -21.72 5.81
CA GLN A 212 17.44 -21.11 4.57
C GLN A 212 16.67 -19.83 4.89
N CYS A 213 16.95 -18.78 4.13
CA CYS A 213 16.22 -17.52 4.19
C CYS A 213 15.90 -17.02 2.79
N ASP A 214 14.91 -16.16 2.70
CA ASP A 214 14.40 -15.64 1.44
C ASP A 214 14.39 -14.11 1.48
N VAL A 215 14.65 -13.49 0.34
CA VAL A 215 14.44 -12.06 0.09
C VAL A 215 13.33 -11.93 -0.94
N ILE A 216 12.28 -11.20 -0.62
CA ILE A 216 11.19 -10.96 -1.56
C ILE A 216 11.59 -9.80 -2.47
N LEU A 217 11.54 -10.03 -3.78
CA LEU A 217 11.70 -9.02 -4.81
C LEU A 217 10.34 -8.75 -5.44
N ALA A 218 9.77 -7.58 -5.17
CA ALA A 218 8.43 -7.23 -5.60
C ALA A 218 8.44 -6.09 -6.62
N MET A 219 7.43 -6.06 -7.49
CA MET A 219 7.19 -4.97 -8.42
C MET A 219 6.47 -3.84 -7.68
N MET A 220 7.02 -2.63 -7.80
CA MET A 220 6.49 -1.44 -7.16
C MET A 220 5.59 -0.66 -8.10
N ASP A 221 4.47 -0.18 -7.57
CA ASP A 221 3.67 0.84 -8.24
C ASP A 221 4.48 2.14 -8.34
N GLN A 222 4.38 2.80 -9.47
CA GLN A 222 5.03 4.10 -9.65
C GLN A 222 4.19 5.19 -8.97
N SER A 223 4.77 6.39 -8.79
CA SER A 223 4.08 7.51 -8.16
C SER A 223 2.75 7.82 -8.86
N GLU A 224 1.84 8.49 -8.15
CA GLU A 224 0.50 8.87 -8.65
C GLU A 224 0.49 9.53 -10.03
N ASP A 225 1.61 10.09 -10.46
CA ASP A 225 1.78 10.74 -11.77
C ASP A 225 2.21 9.80 -12.90
N GLN A 226 2.69 8.60 -12.59
CA GLN A 226 3.15 7.61 -13.57
C GLN A 226 2.40 6.30 -13.40
N CYS A 227 1.53 6.01 -14.32
CA CYS A 227 0.72 4.78 -14.29
C CYS A 227 1.52 3.58 -14.74
N THR A 228 1.30 2.46 -14.08
CA THR A 228 1.89 1.16 -14.42
C THR A 228 0.88 0.37 -15.25
N GLY A 229 1.17 0.12 -16.52
CA GLY A 229 0.31 -0.71 -17.39
C GLY A 229 0.68 -2.19 -17.41
N ALA A 230 1.65 -2.60 -16.57
CA ALA A 230 2.08 -3.98 -16.42
C ALA A 230 2.21 -4.35 -14.94
N ALA A 231 1.95 -5.61 -14.62
CA ALA A 231 2.00 -6.13 -13.25
C ALA A 231 2.51 -7.57 -13.21
N VAL A 232 2.95 -8.01 -12.02
CA VAL A 232 3.36 -9.41 -11.82
C VAL A 232 2.14 -10.33 -11.90
N SER A 233 2.28 -11.42 -12.63
CA SER A 233 1.26 -12.45 -12.80
C SER A 233 1.45 -13.61 -11.81
N GLY A 234 0.39 -14.02 -11.13
CA GLY A 234 0.31 -15.26 -10.39
C GLY A 234 1.02 -15.35 -9.04
N GLN A 235 1.53 -14.26 -8.47
CA GLN A 235 2.29 -14.29 -7.22
C GLN A 235 1.63 -13.45 -6.12
N ARG A 236 1.40 -14.06 -4.94
CA ARG A 236 0.75 -13.38 -3.78
C ARG A 236 1.49 -12.13 -3.31
N ASP A 237 2.82 -12.13 -3.38
CA ASP A 237 3.65 -11.04 -2.92
C ASP A 237 3.97 -10.01 -4.03
N CYS A 238 3.27 -10.08 -5.17
CA CYS A 238 3.51 -9.24 -6.35
C CYS A 238 4.98 -9.26 -6.80
N GLY A 239 5.62 -10.40 -6.69
CA GLY A 239 7.04 -10.60 -6.95
C GLY A 239 7.45 -12.05 -6.81
N ILE A 240 8.71 -12.27 -6.54
CA ILE A 240 9.28 -13.60 -6.33
C ILE A 240 10.11 -13.66 -5.05
N SER A 241 10.19 -14.86 -4.46
CA SER A 241 11.09 -15.15 -3.35
C SER A 241 12.45 -15.62 -3.87
N LEU A 242 13.48 -14.84 -3.57
CA LEU A 242 14.88 -15.16 -3.89
C LEU A 242 15.45 -15.99 -2.74
N LYS A 243 15.73 -17.26 -3.01
CA LYS A 243 16.15 -18.24 -2.00
C LYS A 243 17.66 -18.25 -1.83
N SER A 244 18.15 -18.25 -0.59
CA SER A 244 19.57 -18.24 -0.27
C SER A 244 20.34 -19.44 -0.84
N LYS A 245 19.75 -20.64 -0.85
CA LYS A 245 20.37 -21.86 -1.39
C LYS A 245 20.44 -21.90 -2.91
N GLU A 246 19.61 -21.12 -3.57
CA GLU A 246 19.47 -21.09 -5.04
C GLU A 246 19.85 -19.71 -5.61
N TRP A 247 20.63 -18.92 -4.88
CA TRP A 247 20.91 -17.53 -5.23
C TRP A 247 21.52 -17.36 -6.62
N SER A 248 22.33 -18.28 -7.09
CA SER A 248 23.04 -18.16 -8.37
C SER A 248 22.21 -18.53 -9.60
N ARG A 249 20.98 -19.06 -9.41
CA ARG A 249 20.10 -19.39 -10.53
C ARG A 249 19.53 -18.15 -11.21
N ILE A 250 19.07 -18.33 -12.45
CA ILE A 250 18.27 -17.31 -13.13
C ILE A 250 16.84 -17.43 -12.62
N TYR A 251 16.30 -16.32 -12.14
CA TYR A 251 14.91 -16.19 -11.72
C TYR A 251 14.11 -15.54 -12.84
N GLU A 252 12.87 -15.98 -13.01
CA GLU A 252 11.93 -15.43 -13.97
C GLU A 252 10.73 -14.84 -13.22
N ILE A 253 10.42 -13.58 -13.49
CA ILE A 253 9.25 -12.89 -12.93
C ILE A 253 8.24 -12.79 -14.08
N PRO A 254 7.11 -13.52 -14.00
CA PRO A 254 6.07 -13.41 -15.00
C PRO A 254 5.39 -12.05 -14.87
N VAL A 255 5.21 -11.37 -16.00
CA VAL A 255 4.55 -10.07 -16.07
C VAL A 255 3.48 -10.11 -17.14
N GLY A 256 2.32 -9.53 -16.84
CA GLY A 256 1.20 -9.41 -17.76
C GLY A 256 0.80 -7.96 -17.96
N ALA A 257 0.11 -7.68 -19.06
CA ALA A 257 -0.54 -6.41 -19.27
C ALA A 257 -1.71 -6.27 -18.29
N ILE A 258 -1.87 -5.07 -17.76
CA ILE A 258 -3.09 -4.73 -17.04
C ILE A 258 -4.15 -4.55 -18.13
N GLU A 259 -5.04 -5.52 -18.17
CA GLU A 259 -6.14 -5.53 -19.10
C GLU A 259 -7.22 -4.59 -18.57
N GLU A 260 -7.44 -3.52 -19.26
CA GLU A 260 -8.60 -2.65 -19.05
C GLU A 260 -9.33 -2.47 -20.35
N GLU A 261 -10.63 -2.21 -20.19
CA GLU A 261 -11.45 -1.71 -21.26
C GLU A 261 -10.69 -0.55 -21.94
N GLY A 262 -10.40 -0.72 -23.19
CA GLY A 262 -9.95 0.35 -24.04
C GLY A 262 -8.46 0.58 -24.22
N HIS A 263 -7.60 -0.27 -23.73
CA HIS A 263 -6.19 -0.21 -24.12
C HIS A 263 -5.93 -1.03 -25.38
N GLU A 264 -6.21 -0.42 -26.51
CA GLU A 264 -6.05 -1.07 -27.83
C GLU A 264 -4.65 -0.85 -28.45
N TYR A 265 -3.77 -0.07 -27.82
CA TYR A 265 -2.52 0.34 -28.44
C TYR A 265 -1.31 -0.36 -27.84
N SER A 266 -0.26 -0.46 -28.66
CA SER A 266 1.07 -0.75 -28.16
C SER A 266 1.46 0.31 -27.15
N ALA A 267 1.84 -0.13 -25.99
CA ALA A 267 2.22 0.76 -24.89
C ALA A 267 3.58 0.35 -24.32
N THR A 268 4.32 1.34 -23.87
CA THR A 268 5.60 1.14 -23.23
C THR A 268 5.54 1.67 -21.80
N TYR A 269 5.92 0.83 -20.83
CA TYR A 269 5.94 1.17 -19.43
C TYR A 269 7.32 0.91 -18.84
N GLU A 270 7.70 1.68 -17.84
CA GLU A 270 8.87 1.40 -17.01
C GLU A 270 8.39 0.87 -15.67
N VAL A 271 8.89 -0.30 -15.28
CA VAL A 271 8.56 -0.92 -13.99
C VAL A 271 9.79 -1.01 -13.11
N VAL A 272 9.60 -0.82 -11.82
CA VAL A 272 10.66 -0.86 -10.82
C VAL A 272 10.47 -2.07 -9.93
N LEU A 273 11.54 -2.83 -9.73
CA LEU A 273 11.60 -3.95 -8.80
C LEU A 273 12.36 -3.52 -7.54
N ARG A 274 11.87 -3.91 -6.36
CA ARG A 274 12.49 -3.57 -5.08
C ARG A 274 12.42 -4.76 -4.12
N THR A 275 13.50 -4.96 -3.36
CA THR A 275 13.51 -5.95 -2.29
C THR A 275 12.72 -5.47 -1.08
N ASP A 276 12.21 -6.39 -0.28
CA ASP A 276 11.60 -6.11 1.02
C ASP A 276 12.62 -5.55 2.03
N ALA A 277 12.12 -5.01 3.14
CA ALA A 277 12.98 -4.59 4.23
C ALA A 277 13.48 -5.83 4.98
N HIS A 278 14.77 -6.16 4.83
CA HIS A 278 15.35 -7.34 5.41
C HIS A 278 16.14 -6.99 6.67
N PHE A 279 15.63 -7.36 7.84
CA PHE A 279 16.25 -7.02 9.13
C PHE A 279 17.59 -7.72 9.36
N HIS A 280 17.72 -8.95 8.86
CA HIS A 280 18.90 -9.77 9.14
C HIS A 280 20.07 -9.51 8.19
N GLN A 281 19.79 -8.89 7.07
CA GLN A 281 20.78 -8.41 6.12
C GLN A 281 20.38 -7.05 5.58
N PRO A 282 20.73 -5.96 6.26
CA PRO A 282 20.38 -4.59 5.85
C PRO A 282 20.77 -4.23 4.43
N ILE A 283 21.82 -4.90 3.89
CA ILE A 283 22.29 -4.68 2.52
C ILE A 283 21.22 -4.99 1.46
N TRP A 284 20.37 -6.00 1.70
CA TRP A 284 19.26 -6.37 0.82
C TRP A 284 17.99 -5.56 1.07
N GLY A 285 17.94 -4.80 2.18
CA GLY A 285 16.73 -4.08 2.56
C GLY A 285 16.43 -2.91 1.63
N LEU A 286 15.24 -2.92 1.03
CA LEU A 286 14.75 -1.84 0.16
C LEU A 286 15.70 -1.51 -1.00
N TYR A 287 16.42 -2.52 -1.53
CA TYR A 287 17.26 -2.36 -2.69
C TYR A 287 16.39 -2.25 -3.95
N GLU A 288 16.45 -1.10 -4.60
CA GLU A 288 15.70 -0.79 -5.82
C GLU A 288 16.58 -1.04 -7.04
N LEU A 289 16.06 -1.84 -7.98
CA LEU A 289 16.74 -2.17 -9.23
C LEU A 289 16.52 -1.04 -10.26
N PRO A 290 17.40 -0.93 -11.27
CA PRO A 290 17.13 -0.08 -12.43
C PRO A 290 15.78 -0.43 -13.07
N PRO A 291 15.07 0.54 -13.66
CA PRO A 291 13.78 0.28 -14.28
C PRO A 291 13.90 -0.69 -15.46
N VAL A 292 12.91 -1.56 -15.60
CA VAL A 292 12.75 -2.48 -16.73
C VAL A 292 11.71 -1.91 -17.67
N LYS A 293 12.03 -1.85 -18.96
CA LYS A 293 11.12 -1.39 -19.99
C LYS A 293 10.22 -2.55 -20.44
N ILE A 294 8.92 -2.40 -20.26
CA ILE A 294 7.91 -3.34 -20.72
C ILE A 294 7.24 -2.77 -21.97
N VAL A 295 7.31 -3.50 -23.07
CA VAL A 295 6.65 -3.14 -24.34
C VAL A 295 5.51 -4.14 -24.55
N ILE A 296 4.29 -3.63 -24.49
CA ILE A 296 3.08 -4.42 -24.72
C ILE A 296 2.61 -4.11 -26.14
N GLU A 297 2.62 -5.11 -26.98
CA GLU A 297 2.14 -5.01 -28.35
C GLU A 297 0.64 -5.28 -28.43
N GLU A 298 -0.01 -4.79 -29.49
CA GLU A 298 -1.41 -5.06 -29.77
C GLU A 298 -1.70 -6.56 -29.87
N GLY A 299 -2.83 -6.99 -29.23
CA GLY A 299 -3.42 -8.29 -29.48
C GLY A 299 -4.15 -8.33 -30.84
N SER A 300 -4.29 -9.52 -31.40
CA SER A 300 -4.90 -9.72 -32.73
C SER A 300 -6.43 -9.64 -32.72
N ASP A 301 -7.09 -9.74 -31.57
CA ASP A 301 -8.54 -9.82 -31.46
C ASP A 301 -9.10 -8.64 -30.63
N ARG A 302 -9.76 -7.70 -31.34
CA ARG A 302 -10.31 -6.47 -30.77
C ARG A 302 -11.82 -6.49 -30.54
N GLU A 303 -12.50 -7.51 -31.00
CA GLU A 303 -13.97 -7.57 -30.98
C GLU A 303 -14.52 -7.56 -29.55
N TRP A 304 -13.83 -8.21 -28.60
CA TRP A 304 -14.25 -8.28 -27.20
C TRP A 304 -14.29 -6.92 -26.49
N SER A 305 -13.41 -5.98 -26.86
CA SER A 305 -13.31 -4.68 -26.18
C SER A 305 -14.53 -3.79 -26.41
N LYS A 306 -15.32 -4.10 -27.44
CA LYS A 306 -16.58 -3.41 -27.76
C LYS A 306 -17.77 -4.01 -27.04
N LYS A 307 -17.60 -5.19 -26.43
CA LYS A 307 -18.68 -5.94 -25.78
C LYS A 307 -18.90 -5.45 -24.36
N TYR A 308 -20.13 -5.55 -23.91
CA TYR A 308 -20.51 -5.32 -22.52
C TYR A 308 -21.85 -6.02 -22.26
N CYS A 309 -22.04 -6.42 -21.00
CA CYS A 309 -23.35 -6.90 -20.53
C CYS A 309 -24.01 -5.78 -19.75
N ARG A 310 -25.32 -5.68 -19.80
CA ARG A 310 -26.08 -4.69 -19.01
C ARG A 310 -27.36 -5.27 -18.43
N ALA A 311 -27.79 -4.71 -17.30
CA ALA A 311 -29.14 -4.80 -16.77
C ALA A 311 -29.59 -3.39 -16.40
N VAL A 312 -30.52 -2.83 -17.13
CA VAL A 312 -30.98 -1.44 -17.01
C VAL A 312 -32.48 -1.43 -16.80
N ASN A 313 -32.93 -0.56 -15.88
CA ASN A 313 -34.33 -0.35 -15.54
C ASN A 313 -35.04 -1.63 -15.03
N ASP A 314 -36.10 -2.09 -15.69
CA ASP A 314 -36.95 -3.26 -15.41
C ASP A 314 -36.44 -4.56 -16.07
N PRO A 315 -35.42 -5.25 -15.62
CA PRO A 315 -34.10 -5.29 -16.18
C PRO A 315 -34.09 -5.76 -17.64
N HIS A 316 -33.98 -4.78 -18.52
CA HIS A 316 -33.62 -5.02 -19.92
C HIS A 316 -32.17 -5.50 -19.98
N LEU A 317 -31.99 -6.78 -20.21
CA LEU A 317 -30.69 -7.39 -20.28
C LEU A 317 -30.12 -7.38 -21.69
N LEU A 318 -28.83 -7.23 -21.77
CA LEU A 318 -28.04 -7.41 -22.97
C LEU A 318 -26.85 -8.32 -22.62
N THR A 319 -26.70 -9.43 -23.34
CA THR A 319 -25.56 -10.32 -23.16
C THR A 319 -24.27 -9.68 -23.66
N PHE A 320 -23.11 -10.28 -23.35
CA PHE A 320 -21.83 -9.82 -23.91
C PHE A 320 -21.83 -9.86 -25.44
N ASP A 321 -22.45 -10.86 -26.05
CA ASP A 321 -22.56 -10.97 -27.50
C ASP A 321 -23.76 -10.22 -28.08
N GLN A 322 -24.28 -9.23 -27.30
CA GLN A 322 -25.26 -8.24 -27.69
C GLN A 322 -26.65 -8.82 -27.97
N ARG A 323 -27.03 -9.87 -27.23
CA ARG A 323 -28.38 -10.46 -27.30
C ARG A 323 -29.30 -9.81 -26.28
N PRO A 324 -30.36 -9.09 -26.71
CA PRO A 324 -31.33 -8.47 -25.81
C PRO A 324 -32.39 -9.48 -25.33
N TYR A 325 -32.82 -9.34 -24.07
CA TYR A 325 -33.94 -10.05 -23.47
C TYR A 325 -34.34 -9.44 -22.12
N ASP A 326 -35.50 -9.81 -21.58
CA ASP A 326 -36.01 -9.29 -20.31
C ASP A 326 -36.09 -10.38 -19.23
N VAL A 327 -35.94 -9.96 -17.96
CA VAL A 327 -36.07 -10.84 -16.79
C VAL A 327 -37.04 -10.22 -15.78
N HIS A 328 -38.23 -10.82 -15.65
CA HIS A 328 -39.23 -10.36 -14.67
C HIS A 328 -39.42 -11.33 -13.52
N LEU A 329 -38.33 -11.85 -12.99
CA LEU A 329 -38.25 -12.76 -11.85
C LEU A 329 -37.64 -12.11 -10.65
N ALA A 330 -38.27 -12.27 -9.47
CA ALA A 330 -37.65 -11.80 -8.22
C ALA A 330 -36.65 -12.80 -7.67
N GLY A 331 -35.57 -12.29 -7.09
CA GLY A 331 -34.54 -13.10 -6.41
C GLY A 331 -33.14 -12.63 -6.71
N ASP A 332 -32.15 -13.44 -6.33
CA ASP A 332 -30.75 -13.24 -6.56
C ASP A 332 -30.31 -14.07 -7.76
N PHE A 333 -29.59 -13.47 -8.69
CA PHE A 333 -29.21 -14.13 -9.94
C PHE A 333 -27.72 -13.92 -10.22
N ILE A 334 -27.05 -14.95 -10.73
CA ILE A 334 -25.71 -14.85 -11.26
C ILE A 334 -25.77 -14.13 -12.61
N MET A 335 -25.30 -12.88 -12.63
CA MET A 335 -25.16 -12.10 -13.85
C MET A 335 -23.97 -12.58 -14.67
N TYR A 336 -22.84 -12.71 -14.01
CA TYR A 336 -21.56 -13.09 -14.59
C TYR A 336 -20.83 -14.01 -13.62
N GLN A 337 -20.27 -15.08 -14.15
CA GLN A 337 -19.38 -16.00 -13.45
C GLN A 337 -18.25 -16.41 -14.37
N HIS A 338 -17.01 -16.28 -13.90
CA HIS A 338 -15.84 -16.78 -14.61
C HIS A 338 -15.68 -18.28 -14.35
N GLN A 339 -15.43 -19.07 -15.39
CA GLN A 339 -15.41 -20.54 -15.28
C GLN A 339 -14.23 -21.09 -14.49
N THR A 340 -13.07 -20.45 -14.56
CA THR A 340 -11.81 -20.94 -13.98
C THR A 340 -11.28 -20.07 -12.83
N ALA A 341 -11.78 -18.84 -12.67
CA ALA A 341 -11.36 -17.94 -11.59
C ALA A 341 -12.53 -17.71 -10.62
N PRO A 342 -12.25 -17.46 -9.33
CA PRO A 342 -13.27 -17.21 -8.33
C PRO A 342 -13.82 -15.78 -8.43
N ILE A 343 -14.39 -15.46 -9.60
CA ILE A 343 -14.98 -14.16 -9.89
C ILE A 343 -16.43 -14.37 -10.29
N GLN A 344 -17.34 -13.70 -9.58
CA GLN A 344 -18.76 -13.67 -9.97
C GLN A 344 -19.43 -12.35 -9.60
N VAL A 345 -20.45 -11.99 -10.35
CA VAL A 345 -21.33 -10.87 -10.12
C VAL A 345 -22.75 -11.37 -9.98
N GLN A 346 -23.42 -11.02 -8.91
CA GLN A 346 -24.83 -11.32 -8.69
C GLN A 346 -25.64 -10.03 -8.67
N ALA A 347 -26.84 -10.07 -9.21
CA ALA A 347 -27.83 -9.01 -9.12
C ALA A 347 -29.07 -9.50 -8.38
N ARG A 348 -29.65 -8.61 -7.57
CA ARG A 348 -30.92 -8.85 -6.86
C ARG A 348 -32.02 -8.06 -7.55
N PHE A 349 -33.08 -8.78 -7.99
CA PHE A 349 -34.23 -8.20 -8.64
C PHE A 349 -35.44 -8.25 -7.75
N LYS A 350 -36.23 -7.19 -7.72
CA LYS A 350 -37.53 -7.07 -7.02
C LYS A 350 -38.50 -6.24 -7.84
N PRO A 351 -39.83 -6.40 -7.61
CA PRO A 351 -40.79 -5.48 -8.22
C PRO A 351 -40.42 -4.03 -7.95
N CYS A 352 -40.45 -3.20 -8.99
CA CYS A 352 -40.11 -1.78 -8.92
C CYS A 352 -41.12 -1.00 -8.07
N HIS A 353 -42.42 -1.30 -8.22
CA HIS A 353 -43.47 -0.66 -7.46
C HIS A 353 -44.44 -1.71 -6.90
N GLY A 354 -44.53 -1.79 -5.58
CA GLY A 354 -45.46 -2.70 -4.88
C GLY A 354 -45.14 -4.17 -5.06
N ASN A 355 -46.15 -5.01 -5.15
CA ASN A 355 -46.00 -6.48 -5.22
C ASN A 355 -46.22 -7.04 -6.63
N SER A 356 -46.53 -6.24 -7.61
CA SER A 356 -46.80 -6.66 -8.98
C SER A 356 -46.32 -5.58 -9.96
N GLY A 357 -45.78 -6.01 -11.10
CA GLY A 357 -45.27 -5.15 -12.14
C GLY A 357 -43.87 -5.50 -12.57
N PRO A 358 -43.22 -4.63 -13.38
CA PRO A 358 -41.82 -4.83 -13.79
C PRO A 358 -40.89 -4.93 -12.59
N HIS A 359 -39.84 -5.73 -12.72
CA HIS A 359 -38.82 -5.91 -11.70
C HIS A 359 -37.66 -4.93 -11.93
N CYS A 360 -36.96 -4.56 -10.89
CA CYS A 360 -35.81 -3.67 -10.95
C CYS A 360 -34.59 -4.30 -10.28
N THR A 361 -33.42 -3.97 -10.80
CA THR A 361 -32.17 -4.26 -10.09
C THR A 361 -32.07 -3.36 -8.88
N CYS A 362 -32.12 -3.92 -7.70
CA CYS A 362 -32.01 -3.18 -6.43
C CYS A 362 -30.80 -3.58 -5.60
N GLY A 363 -30.06 -4.61 -6.02
CA GLY A 363 -28.83 -5.04 -5.39
C GLY A 363 -27.81 -5.55 -6.40
N VAL A 364 -26.53 -5.30 -6.15
CA VAL A 364 -25.39 -5.85 -6.87
C VAL A 364 -24.37 -6.35 -5.86
N ALA A 365 -23.90 -7.57 -6.02
CA ALA A 365 -22.84 -8.14 -5.19
C ALA A 365 -21.75 -8.73 -6.09
N VAL A 366 -20.51 -8.49 -5.73
CA VAL A 366 -19.35 -8.92 -6.51
C VAL A 366 -18.39 -9.68 -5.62
N GLN A 367 -18.08 -10.90 -6.03
CA GLN A 367 -17.03 -11.72 -5.44
C GLN A 367 -15.79 -11.72 -6.34
N VAL A 368 -14.61 -11.54 -5.73
CA VAL A 368 -13.30 -11.67 -6.38
C VAL A 368 -12.37 -12.37 -5.40
N GLY A 369 -12.09 -13.65 -5.64
CA GLY A 369 -11.39 -14.45 -4.66
C GLY A 369 -12.17 -14.53 -3.34
N LYS A 370 -11.50 -14.19 -2.26
CA LYS A 370 -12.10 -14.12 -0.92
C LYS A 370 -12.67 -12.75 -0.56
N ASP A 371 -12.66 -11.80 -1.51
CA ASP A 371 -13.27 -10.50 -1.32
C ASP A 371 -14.70 -10.50 -1.84
N VAL A 372 -15.63 -9.95 -1.07
CA VAL A 372 -17.03 -9.78 -1.47
C VAL A 372 -17.47 -8.37 -1.13
N PHE A 373 -17.91 -7.62 -2.14
CA PHE A 373 -18.50 -6.30 -1.97
C PHE A 373 -19.98 -6.31 -2.34
N VAL A 374 -20.83 -5.76 -1.48
CA VAL A 374 -22.28 -5.78 -1.63
C VAL A 374 -22.83 -4.36 -1.64
N ILE A 375 -23.64 -4.07 -2.65
CA ILE A 375 -24.51 -2.89 -2.72
C ILE A 375 -25.95 -3.43 -2.67
N ASP A 376 -26.66 -3.26 -1.56
CA ASP A 376 -28.03 -3.73 -1.40
C ASP A 376 -28.95 -2.58 -1.00
N ARG A 377 -29.85 -2.18 -1.88
CA ARG A 377 -30.88 -1.16 -1.67
C ARG A 377 -32.29 -1.72 -1.74
N CYS A 378 -32.45 -3.03 -1.80
CA CYS A 378 -33.69 -3.74 -2.07
C CYS A 378 -34.72 -3.66 -0.95
N GLN A 379 -34.36 -3.30 0.25
CA GLN A 379 -35.27 -3.34 1.38
C GLN A 379 -35.78 -1.94 1.78
N SER A 380 -37.10 -1.83 1.91
CA SER A 380 -37.72 -0.70 2.56
C SER A 380 -37.71 -0.95 4.08
N GLY A 381 -36.99 -0.15 4.83
CA GLY A 381 -36.94 -0.23 6.28
C GLY A 381 -35.50 -0.34 6.82
N ARG A 382 -35.36 -0.16 8.15
CA ARG A 382 -34.07 -0.03 8.87
C ARG A 382 -33.13 -1.25 8.78
N LYS A 383 -33.55 -2.35 8.24
CA LYS A 383 -32.74 -3.56 8.12
C LYS A 383 -32.29 -3.76 6.68
N ARG A 384 -30.98 -3.61 6.42
CA ARG A 384 -30.22 -4.18 5.30
C ARG A 384 -29.94 -3.34 4.05
N ARG A 385 -30.22 -2.05 3.97
CA ARG A 385 -29.57 -1.23 2.93
C ARG A 385 -28.11 -1.09 3.30
N ARG A 386 -27.19 -1.56 2.44
CA ARG A 386 -25.76 -1.56 2.73
C ARG A 386 -24.90 -1.40 1.47
N MET A 387 -23.77 -0.76 1.62
CA MET A 387 -22.72 -0.68 0.61
C MET A 387 -21.38 -0.89 1.32
N MET A 388 -20.88 -2.13 1.30
CA MET A 388 -19.70 -2.49 2.07
C MET A 388 -19.05 -3.77 1.59
N TYR A 389 -17.82 -4.01 1.98
CA TYR A 389 -17.23 -5.34 1.94
C TYR A 389 -17.85 -6.21 3.03
N THR A 390 -18.39 -7.36 2.66
CA THR A 390 -18.79 -8.40 3.61
C THR A 390 -17.63 -9.36 3.88
N SER A 391 -16.68 -9.46 2.95
CA SER A 391 -15.41 -10.16 3.12
C SER A 391 -14.31 -9.42 2.35
N CYS A 392 -13.12 -9.29 2.92
CA CYS A 392 -11.97 -8.64 2.28
C CYS A 392 -10.65 -9.26 2.77
N MET A 393 -10.40 -10.50 2.36
CA MET A 393 -9.23 -11.27 2.78
C MET A 393 -8.08 -11.21 1.77
N ASP A 394 -8.39 -11.25 0.47
CA ASP A 394 -7.40 -11.25 -0.61
C ASP A 394 -7.00 -9.82 -1.01
N ARG A 395 -7.90 -8.85 -0.80
CA ARG A 395 -7.74 -7.43 -1.19
C ARG A 395 -7.48 -7.26 -2.68
N THR A 396 -8.19 -8.05 -3.48
CA THR A 396 -8.07 -8.11 -4.93
C THR A 396 -9.17 -7.36 -5.66
N LEU A 397 -10.28 -7.08 -4.97
CA LEU A 397 -11.40 -6.31 -5.50
C LEU A 397 -11.22 -4.82 -5.17
N GLU A 398 -11.10 -3.98 -6.19
CA GLU A 398 -11.00 -2.54 -6.04
C GLU A 398 -12.34 -1.86 -6.33
N VAL A 399 -12.81 -1.03 -5.42
CA VAL A 399 -14.01 -0.21 -5.58
C VAL A 399 -13.63 1.24 -5.73
N ARG A 400 -14.03 1.86 -6.82
CA ARG A 400 -13.79 3.28 -7.11
C ARG A 400 -15.08 4.03 -7.35
N LYS A 401 -15.11 5.25 -6.90
CA LYS A 401 -16.20 6.19 -7.15
C LYS A 401 -15.78 7.21 -8.21
N ARG A 402 -16.56 7.34 -9.26
CA ARG A 402 -16.38 8.38 -10.27
C ARG A 402 -17.10 9.67 -9.88
N HIS A 403 -18.32 9.56 -9.43
CA HIS A 403 -19.13 10.60 -8.80
C HIS A 403 -20.08 9.93 -7.79
N ASP A 404 -20.84 10.70 -7.01
CA ASP A 404 -21.60 10.18 -5.88
C ASP A 404 -22.49 8.97 -6.19
N TYR A 405 -23.01 8.87 -7.40
CA TYR A 405 -23.94 7.81 -7.81
C TYR A 405 -23.35 6.77 -8.74
N LEU A 406 -22.06 6.87 -9.15
CA LEU A 406 -21.43 5.96 -10.11
C LEU A 406 -20.20 5.30 -9.50
N TYR A 407 -20.30 3.99 -9.32
CA TYR A 407 -19.26 3.14 -8.77
C TYR A 407 -18.74 2.16 -9.80
N ASN A 408 -17.43 2.03 -9.87
CA ASN A 408 -16.73 1.04 -10.66
C ASN A 408 -16.01 0.06 -9.74
N LEU A 409 -16.28 -1.23 -9.95
CA LEU A 409 -15.62 -2.32 -9.26
C LEU A 409 -14.72 -3.01 -10.27
N TYR A 410 -13.46 -3.19 -9.90
CA TYR A 410 -12.45 -3.74 -10.81
C TYR A 410 -11.91 -5.06 -10.28
N THR A 411 -11.86 -6.03 -11.16
CA THR A 411 -11.23 -7.32 -10.89
C THR A 411 -9.74 -7.28 -11.25
N PRO A 412 -8.91 -8.18 -10.73
CA PRO A 412 -7.51 -8.31 -11.15
C PRO A 412 -7.32 -8.67 -12.62
N TYR A 413 -8.36 -9.21 -13.25
CA TYR A 413 -8.35 -9.56 -14.68
C TYR A 413 -8.64 -8.35 -15.58
N GLY A 414 -9.05 -7.21 -15.01
CA GLY A 414 -9.38 -6.01 -15.75
C GLY A 414 -10.88 -5.86 -16.03
N THR A 415 -11.69 -6.87 -15.70
CA THR A 415 -13.15 -6.78 -15.82
C THR A 415 -13.66 -5.66 -14.93
N ARG A 416 -14.46 -4.75 -15.50
CA ARG A 416 -15.04 -3.60 -14.80
C ARG A 416 -16.54 -3.78 -14.64
N ILE A 417 -17.00 -3.71 -13.41
CA ILE A 417 -18.41 -3.75 -13.04
C ILE A 417 -18.83 -2.33 -12.66
N GLN A 418 -19.66 -1.72 -13.45
CA GLN A 418 -20.17 -0.36 -13.27
C GLN A 418 -21.56 -0.39 -12.69
N VAL A 419 -21.76 0.27 -11.55
CA VAL A 419 -23.06 0.37 -10.87
C VAL A 419 -23.46 1.82 -10.76
N ASN A 420 -24.60 2.18 -11.35
CA ASN A 420 -25.17 3.53 -11.27
C ASN A 420 -26.37 3.52 -10.29
N LEU A 421 -26.25 4.25 -9.18
CA LEU A 421 -27.16 4.25 -8.02
C LEU A 421 -28.19 5.36 -8.05
N ARG A 422 -28.45 5.95 -9.19
CA ARG A 422 -29.22 7.20 -9.29
C ARG A 422 -30.69 7.08 -8.84
N GLY A 423 -31.33 5.95 -9.02
CA GLY A 423 -32.67 5.68 -8.47
C GLY A 423 -32.67 5.57 -6.95
N LYS A 424 -33.83 5.81 -6.28
CA LYS A 424 -33.94 5.62 -4.82
C LYS A 424 -33.76 4.18 -4.36
N THR A 425 -34.24 3.23 -5.12
CA THR A 425 -34.29 1.80 -4.76
C THR A 425 -33.70 0.90 -5.83
N TYR A 426 -33.54 1.38 -7.04
CA TYR A 426 -33.03 0.63 -8.18
C TYR A 426 -31.73 1.23 -8.71
N MET A 427 -31.00 0.42 -9.46
CA MET A 427 -29.70 0.75 -10.01
C MET A 427 -29.51 0.12 -11.38
N ASN A 428 -28.66 0.72 -12.21
CA ASN A 428 -28.23 0.13 -13.45
C ASN A 428 -26.90 -0.57 -13.27
N LEU A 429 -26.77 -1.76 -13.85
CA LEU A 429 -25.56 -2.55 -13.85
C LEU A 429 -25.03 -2.68 -15.27
N GLN A 430 -23.75 -2.43 -15.46
CA GLN A 430 -23.02 -2.70 -16.71
C GLN A 430 -21.74 -3.45 -16.36
N ILE A 431 -21.41 -4.50 -17.11
CA ILE A 431 -20.21 -5.31 -16.94
C ILE A 431 -19.41 -5.24 -18.22
N TYR A 432 -18.22 -4.71 -18.13
CA TYR A 432 -17.26 -4.57 -19.22
C TYR A 432 -16.19 -5.65 -19.07
N PRO A 433 -16.09 -6.59 -20.01
CA PRO A 433 -15.20 -7.72 -19.88
C PRO A 433 -13.75 -7.34 -20.12
N ALA A 434 -12.84 -8.19 -19.66
CA ALA A 434 -11.43 -8.18 -20.02
C ALA A 434 -11.13 -9.29 -21.05
N ILE A 435 -9.96 -9.25 -21.67
CA ILE A 435 -9.54 -10.29 -22.62
C ILE A 435 -9.56 -11.69 -22.02
N ARG A 436 -9.31 -11.81 -20.71
CA ARG A 436 -9.32 -13.10 -20.00
C ARG A 436 -10.72 -13.68 -19.78
N ASP A 437 -11.74 -12.88 -20.02
CA ASP A 437 -13.14 -13.31 -19.96
C ASP A 437 -13.60 -14.01 -21.24
N VAL A 438 -12.87 -13.82 -22.34
CA VAL A 438 -13.23 -14.38 -23.65
C VAL A 438 -13.34 -15.91 -23.57
N GLY A 439 -14.52 -16.43 -23.88
CA GLY A 439 -14.85 -17.85 -23.79
C GLY A 439 -14.92 -18.42 -22.36
N GLN A 440 -14.74 -17.59 -21.33
CA GLN A 440 -14.70 -18.02 -19.92
C GLN A 440 -15.92 -17.57 -19.11
N THR A 441 -16.90 -16.92 -19.72
CA THR A 441 -18.04 -16.36 -18.99
C THR A 441 -19.26 -17.29 -19.05
N ARG A 442 -20.07 -17.22 -17.98
CA ARG A 442 -21.38 -17.85 -17.84
C ARG A 442 -22.28 -16.96 -16.98
N GLY A 443 -23.57 -17.20 -17.01
CA GLY A 443 -24.56 -16.44 -16.25
C GLY A 443 -25.57 -15.74 -17.15
N LEU A 444 -26.34 -14.82 -16.59
CA LEU A 444 -27.32 -14.04 -17.35
C LEU A 444 -26.68 -13.14 -18.42
N CYS A 445 -25.41 -12.82 -18.30
CA CYS A 445 -24.64 -12.10 -19.31
C CYS A 445 -24.23 -12.97 -20.51
N GLY A 446 -24.52 -14.27 -20.47
CA GLY A 446 -24.18 -15.21 -21.54
C GLY A 446 -22.68 -15.51 -21.61
N THR A 447 -22.26 -15.93 -22.76
CA THR A 447 -20.87 -16.19 -23.12
C THR A 447 -20.24 -14.95 -23.75
N LEU A 448 -18.93 -14.88 -23.76
CA LEU A 448 -18.18 -13.90 -24.53
C LEU A 448 -17.39 -14.67 -25.61
N SER A 449 -18.11 -15.17 -26.60
CA SER A 449 -17.57 -16.05 -27.65
C SER A 449 -17.57 -15.38 -29.03
N ASN A 450 -18.22 -14.24 -29.18
CA ASN A 450 -18.61 -13.60 -30.44
C ASN A 450 -19.77 -14.29 -31.18
N GLU A 451 -20.38 -15.30 -30.56
CA GLU A 451 -21.49 -16.05 -31.13
C GLU A 451 -22.73 -15.96 -30.24
N CYS A 452 -23.58 -14.94 -30.45
CA CYS A 452 -24.76 -14.75 -29.59
C CYS A 452 -25.75 -15.96 -29.58
N ALA A 453 -25.51 -16.93 -30.43
CA ALA A 453 -26.31 -18.17 -30.46
C ALA A 453 -25.99 -19.10 -29.27
N ASP A 454 -24.84 -18.97 -28.63
CA ASP A 454 -24.42 -19.77 -27.48
C ASP A 454 -24.59 -19.09 -26.12
N ASP A 455 -25.22 -17.91 -26.08
CA ASP A 455 -25.41 -17.12 -24.84
C ASP A 455 -26.31 -17.81 -23.79
N PHE A 456 -27.21 -18.69 -24.23
CA PHE A 456 -28.30 -19.24 -23.39
C PHE A 456 -28.00 -20.66 -22.84
N PHE A 457 -26.81 -20.86 -22.30
CA PHE A 457 -26.51 -22.06 -21.50
C PHE A 457 -27.19 -21.99 -20.14
N LEU A 458 -27.92 -23.05 -19.81
CA LEU A 458 -28.43 -23.25 -18.47
C LEU A 458 -27.27 -23.55 -17.49
N ARG A 459 -27.52 -23.39 -16.21
CA ARG A 459 -26.49 -23.60 -15.19
C ARG A 459 -25.97 -25.04 -15.13
N ASP A 460 -26.75 -26.01 -15.54
CA ASP A 460 -26.36 -27.42 -15.67
C ASP A 460 -25.50 -27.74 -16.91
N GLY A 461 -25.22 -26.71 -17.74
CA GLY A 461 -24.47 -26.86 -18.97
C GLY A 461 -25.26 -27.25 -20.20
N SER A 462 -26.58 -27.51 -20.05
CA SER A 462 -27.45 -27.72 -21.19
C SER A 462 -27.79 -26.38 -21.87
N TYR A 463 -28.25 -26.44 -23.11
CA TYR A 463 -28.60 -25.26 -23.89
C TYR A 463 -30.09 -25.05 -23.97
N LEU A 464 -30.57 -23.83 -23.89
CA LEU A 464 -31.98 -23.50 -24.03
C LEU A 464 -32.46 -23.72 -25.45
N ASN A 465 -33.25 -24.80 -25.68
CA ASN A 465 -33.79 -25.10 -27.00
C ASN A 465 -35.03 -24.23 -27.27
N HIS A 466 -34.82 -23.03 -27.82
CA HIS A 466 -35.89 -22.11 -28.17
C HIS A 466 -35.55 -21.32 -29.45
N ALA A 467 -36.55 -21.08 -30.30
CA ALA A 467 -36.34 -20.36 -31.57
C ALA A 467 -35.70 -18.97 -31.42
N ASN A 468 -36.03 -18.25 -30.34
CA ASN A 468 -35.40 -16.98 -30.03
C ASN A 468 -33.94 -17.11 -29.55
N ALA A 469 -33.56 -18.15 -28.83
CA ALA A 469 -32.19 -18.41 -28.44
C ALA A 469 -31.31 -18.69 -29.66
N ASN A 470 -31.81 -19.31 -30.70
CA ASN A 470 -31.12 -19.72 -31.91
C ASN A 470 -31.07 -18.64 -33.02
N LYS A 471 -31.43 -17.38 -32.73
CA LYS A 471 -31.33 -16.28 -33.70
C LYS A 471 -29.87 -15.91 -33.96
N THR A 472 -29.59 -15.57 -35.21
CA THR A 472 -28.29 -15.03 -35.64
C THR A 472 -28.01 -13.64 -35.01
N CYS A 473 -26.75 -13.38 -34.64
CA CYS A 473 -26.33 -12.10 -34.10
C CYS A 473 -26.54 -10.94 -35.10
N GLY A 474 -26.78 -9.76 -34.56
CA GLY A 474 -26.80 -8.51 -35.34
C GLY A 474 -28.14 -8.15 -36.00
N ASN A 475 -29.14 -9.05 -36.04
CA ASN A 475 -30.45 -8.82 -36.64
C ASN A 475 -31.58 -8.78 -35.59
N PHE A 476 -31.35 -8.10 -34.46
CA PHE A 476 -32.38 -7.96 -33.43
C PHE A 476 -33.31 -6.79 -33.73
N ARG A 477 -34.59 -7.03 -33.53
CA ARG A 477 -35.59 -6.00 -33.55
C ARG A 477 -35.95 -5.61 -32.13
N TRP A 478 -36.54 -4.45 -32.01
CA TRP A 478 -37.08 -3.94 -30.76
C TRP A 478 -38.02 -4.94 -30.02
N SER A 479 -38.84 -5.69 -30.73
CA SER A 479 -39.69 -6.77 -30.19
C SER A 479 -38.88 -7.86 -29.45
N ASP A 480 -37.60 -7.99 -29.72
CA ASP A 480 -36.78 -9.01 -29.10
C ASP A 480 -36.44 -8.68 -27.63
N TYR A 481 -36.53 -7.40 -27.23
CA TYR A 481 -36.39 -6.99 -25.84
C TYR A 481 -37.53 -7.43 -24.93
N ARG A 482 -38.67 -7.82 -25.50
CA ARG A 482 -39.80 -8.35 -24.76
C ARG A 482 -39.73 -9.87 -24.55
N TRP A 483 -38.68 -10.51 -25.04
CA TRP A 483 -38.51 -11.94 -24.86
C TRP A 483 -38.01 -12.23 -23.44
N GLN A 484 -38.78 -13.10 -22.72
CA GLN A 484 -38.49 -13.49 -21.33
C GLN A 484 -38.16 -14.98 -21.31
N PRO A 485 -36.83 -15.34 -21.29
CA PRO A 485 -36.44 -16.74 -21.21
C PRO A 485 -36.43 -17.22 -19.74
N ASP A 486 -37.60 -17.40 -19.15
CA ASP A 486 -37.77 -17.74 -17.74
C ASP A 486 -37.02 -19.00 -17.33
N THR A 487 -36.99 -20.06 -18.15
CA THR A 487 -36.24 -21.27 -17.88
C THR A 487 -34.75 -21.01 -17.73
N PHE A 488 -34.19 -20.18 -18.64
CA PHE A 488 -32.81 -19.78 -18.59
C PHE A 488 -32.53 -18.91 -17.35
N SER A 489 -33.34 -17.88 -17.14
CA SER A 489 -33.18 -16.98 -16.01
C SER A 489 -33.33 -17.71 -14.67
N GLN A 490 -34.29 -18.62 -14.55
CA GLN A 490 -34.51 -19.41 -13.34
C GLN A 490 -33.33 -20.34 -13.05
N SER A 491 -32.63 -20.87 -14.08
CA SER A 491 -31.47 -21.74 -13.88
C SER A 491 -30.29 -21.01 -13.19
N TRP A 492 -30.19 -19.69 -13.39
CA TRP A 492 -29.14 -18.87 -12.79
C TRP A 492 -29.54 -18.20 -11.47
N LYS A 493 -30.73 -18.53 -10.95
CA LYS A 493 -31.17 -18.05 -9.66
C LYS A 493 -30.45 -18.76 -8.52
N VAL A 494 -30.02 -18.01 -7.53
CA VAL A 494 -29.34 -18.51 -6.31
C VAL A 494 -30.11 -18.16 -5.06
N SER A 495 -29.85 -18.91 -3.97
CA SER A 495 -30.48 -18.69 -2.68
C SER A 495 -29.61 -19.28 -1.55
N GLY A 496 -29.88 -18.86 -0.33
CA GLY A 496 -29.15 -19.34 0.84
C GLY A 496 -27.63 -19.09 0.72
N ASN A 497 -26.82 -20.07 1.02
CA ASN A 497 -25.35 -19.96 1.07
C ASN A 497 -24.69 -19.65 -0.29
N GLU A 498 -25.41 -19.70 -1.41
CA GLU A 498 -24.89 -19.31 -2.71
C GLU A 498 -25.10 -17.82 -2.98
N SER A 499 -26.01 -17.16 -2.26
CA SER A 499 -26.27 -15.73 -2.44
C SER A 499 -25.20 -14.91 -1.75
N LEU A 500 -24.50 -14.06 -2.52
CA LEU A 500 -23.52 -13.08 -1.99
C LEU A 500 -24.17 -12.01 -1.08
N PHE A 501 -25.49 -11.91 -1.12
CA PHE A 501 -26.27 -11.00 -0.29
C PHE A 501 -26.63 -11.56 1.08
N GLU A 502 -26.43 -12.85 1.29
CA GLU A 502 -26.70 -13.55 2.54
C GLU A 502 -25.38 -13.89 3.28
N ASP A 503 -25.36 -14.91 4.13
CA ASP A 503 -24.19 -15.36 4.88
C ASP A 503 -23.23 -16.20 3.99
N PHE A 504 -22.74 -15.63 2.89
CA PHE A 504 -21.84 -16.29 1.98
C PHE A 504 -20.43 -16.39 2.58
N ASP A 505 -19.84 -17.59 2.57
CA ASP A 505 -18.47 -17.82 3.02
C ASP A 505 -17.51 -18.00 1.83
N PRO A 506 -16.67 -17.01 1.53
CA PRO A 506 -15.68 -17.09 0.45
C PRO A 506 -14.37 -17.81 0.84
N SER A 507 -14.25 -18.38 2.04
CA SER A 507 -13.00 -18.95 2.56
C SER A 507 -12.38 -20.02 1.66
N ASN A 508 -13.22 -20.77 0.94
CA ASN A 508 -12.83 -21.83 0.02
C ASN A 508 -12.51 -21.33 -1.40
N ALA A 509 -12.61 -20.03 -1.67
CA ALA A 509 -12.23 -19.49 -2.97
C ALA A 509 -10.73 -19.58 -3.18
N GLU A 510 -10.30 -20.32 -4.19
CA GLU A 510 -8.89 -20.47 -4.56
C GLU A 510 -8.65 -19.91 -5.96
N TRP A 511 -7.64 -19.06 -6.08
CA TRP A 511 -7.18 -18.60 -7.36
C TRP A 511 -6.44 -19.74 -8.09
N PRO A 512 -6.63 -19.89 -9.41
CA PRO A 512 -5.73 -20.73 -10.21
C PRO A 512 -4.31 -20.20 -10.01
N GLN A 513 -3.32 -21.08 -9.90
CA GLN A 513 -1.93 -20.76 -9.49
C GLN A 513 -1.23 -19.66 -10.31
N GLU A 514 -1.80 -19.21 -11.42
CA GLU A 514 -1.09 -18.42 -12.42
C GLU A 514 -1.72 -17.05 -12.79
N ARG A 515 -2.74 -16.50 -12.08
CA ARG A 515 -3.57 -15.58 -12.87
C ARG A 515 -4.11 -14.30 -12.23
N TYR A 516 -3.63 -13.79 -11.14
CA TYR A 516 -3.94 -12.40 -10.81
C TYR A 516 -2.74 -11.48 -11.01
N LEU A 517 -3.01 -10.26 -11.43
CA LEU A 517 -1.98 -9.24 -11.66
C LEU A 517 -1.91 -8.35 -10.43
N CYS A 518 -0.72 -8.07 -9.93
CA CYS A 518 -0.54 -7.21 -8.79
C CYS A 518 0.76 -6.40 -8.79
N VAL A 519 0.75 -5.28 -8.09
CA VAL A 519 1.92 -4.46 -7.75
C VAL A 519 1.85 -4.02 -6.30
N CYS A 520 2.99 -3.67 -5.70
CA CYS A 520 3.07 -3.20 -4.33
C CYS A 520 3.14 -1.66 -4.27
N LYS A 521 2.59 -1.06 -3.23
CA LYS A 521 2.68 0.39 -3.02
C LYS A 521 4.10 0.80 -2.64
N LYS A 522 4.69 1.74 -3.39
CA LYS A 522 6.09 2.18 -3.22
C LYS A 522 6.36 2.78 -1.85
N ASN A 523 5.44 3.53 -1.30
CA ASN A 523 5.65 4.36 -0.11
C ASN A 523 5.12 3.76 1.19
N VAL A 524 4.53 2.57 1.14
CA VAL A 524 3.92 1.93 2.31
C VAL A 524 4.69 0.67 2.68
N ILE A 525 5.27 0.68 3.88
CA ILE A 525 5.96 -0.48 4.45
C ILE A 525 5.14 -0.92 5.66
N LYS A 526 4.60 -2.14 5.61
CA LYS A 526 3.95 -2.77 6.75
C LYS A 526 4.98 -3.50 7.60
N MET A 527 5.07 -3.15 8.87
CA MET A 527 5.89 -3.88 9.83
C MET A 527 5.15 -5.14 10.28
N ARG A 528 5.74 -6.30 10.05
CA ARG A 528 5.25 -7.58 10.56
C ARG A 528 5.59 -7.75 12.03
N ILE A 529 4.91 -8.67 12.71
CA ILE A 529 5.16 -8.99 14.14
C ILE A 529 6.61 -9.46 14.37
N ASP A 530 7.23 -10.07 13.35
CA ASP A 530 8.63 -10.50 13.37
C ASP A 530 9.64 -9.35 13.13
N GLY A 531 9.17 -8.11 13.08
CA GLY A 531 9.98 -6.91 12.86
C GLY A 531 10.40 -6.69 11.41
N ARG A 532 9.94 -7.50 10.45
CA ARG A 532 10.23 -7.31 9.02
C ARG A 532 9.31 -6.27 8.44
N GLY A 533 9.86 -5.30 7.73
CA GLY A 533 9.09 -4.40 6.89
C GLY A 533 8.87 -5.04 5.52
N THR A 534 7.62 -5.34 5.19
CA THR A 534 7.25 -5.80 3.84
C THR A 534 6.62 -4.65 3.06
N PRO A 535 6.80 -4.57 1.73
CA PRO A 535 6.03 -3.67 0.90
C PRO A 535 4.53 -3.92 1.08
N ASP A 536 3.72 -2.88 1.03
CA ASP A 536 2.27 -3.06 1.06
C ASP A 536 1.78 -3.56 -0.29
N CYS A 537 1.71 -4.87 -0.44
CA CYS A 537 1.13 -5.56 -1.58
C CYS A 537 -0.35 -5.91 -1.37
N SER A 538 -0.98 -5.35 -0.35
CA SER A 538 -2.36 -5.65 0.01
C SER A 538 -3.39 -5.02 -0.93
N SER A 539 -3.01 -4.03 -1.71
CA SER A 539 -3.80 -3.56 -2.83
C SER A 539 -3.32 -4.25 -4.10
N SER A 540 -3.79 -5.45 -4.30
CA SER A 540 -3.48 -6.26 -5.48
C SER A 540 -4.19 -5.78 -6.76
N VAL A 541 -5.03 -4.76 -6.65
CA VAL A 541 -5.68 -4.17 -7.81
C VAL A 541 -4.81 -3.06 -8.35
N VAL A 542 -4.34 -3.25 -9.55
CA VAL A 542 -3.49 -2.30 -10.24
C VAL A 542 -4.32 -1.15 -10.75
N SER A 543 -4.04 0.07 -10.26
CA SER A 543 -4.71 1.25 -10.80
C SER A 543 -4.12 1.62 -12.15
N ASN A 544 -4.97 1.60 -13.17
CA ASN A 544 -4.63 2.05 -14.49
C ASN A 544 -4.66 3.59 -14.60
N CYS A 545 -3.96 4.11 -15.58
CA CYS A 545 -3.88 5.53 -15.92
C CYS A 545 -5.25 6.17 -16.21
N ASN A 546 -6.18 5.43 -16.76
CA ASN A 546 -7.52 5.91 -17.04
C ASN A 546 -8.38 6.11 -15.79
N ARG A 547 -8.00 5.54 -14.65
CA ARG A 547 -8.71 5.63 -13.37
C ARG A 547 -8.33 6.85 -12.54
N ARG A 548 -7.43 7.71 -12.99
CA ARG A 548 -6.93 8.87 -12.21
C ARG A 548 -8.04 9.82 -11.74
N ARG A 549 -9.14 9.91 -12.50
CA ARG A 549 -10.29 10.77 -12.17
C ARG A 549 -11.28 10.10 -11.21
N GLU A 550 -11.02 8.86 -10.82
CA GLU A 550 -11.89 8.10 -9.94
C GLU A 550 -11.28 7.99 -8.54
N LYS A 551 -12.07 8.30 -7.53
CA LYS A 551 -11.63 8.19 -6.15
C LYS A 551 -11.81 6.76 -5.64
N VAL A 552 -10.80 6.20 -4.99
CA VAL A 552 -10.91 4.92 -4.29
C VAL A 552 -11.89 5.09 -3.14
N VAL A 553 -12.86 4.21 -3.05
CA VAL A 553 -13.82 4.21 -1.94
C VAL A 553 -13.09 3.67 -0.71
N ALA A 554 -12.82 4.54 0.26
CA ALA A 554 -12.37 4.12 1.57
C ALA A 554 -13.56 3.50 2.30
N VAL A 555 -13.63 2.19 2.31
CA VAL A 555 -14.67 1.47 3.05
C VAL A 555 -14.13 1.16 4.44
N GLY A 556 -14.68 1.84 5.45
CA GLY A 556 -14.48 1.67 6.87
C GLY A 556 -13.21 0.95 7.33
N GLY A 557 -12.08 1.66 7.49
CA GLY A 557 -10.84 1.07 8.01
C GLY A 557 -10.10 0.12 7.07
N GLY A 558 -10.30 0.26 5.75
CA GLY A 558 -9.56 -0.50 4.72
C GLY A 558 -9.75 -2.00 4.83
N CYS A 559 -10.81 -2.53 4.26
CA CYS A 559 -11.09 -3.98 4.20
C CYS A 559 -11.15 -4.71 5.56
N GLU A 560 -11.40 -4.05 6.65
CA GLU A 560 -11.63 -4.70 7.93
C GLU A 560 -13.01 -5.35 7.93
N VAL A 561 -13.03 -6.68 7.80
CA VAL A 561 -14.24 -7.47 7.92
C VAL A 561 -14.64 -7.54 9.39
N LYS A 562 -15.73 -6.90 9.74
CA LYS A 562 -16.37 -7.17 11.04
C LYS A 562 -17.02 -8.54 10.98
N ARG A 563 -16.37 -9.58 11.53
CA ARG A 563 -17.04 -10.82 11.85
C ARG A 563 -18.02 -10.53 12.97
N SER A 564 -19.30 -10.46 12.63
CA SER A 564 -20.36 -10.60 13.63
C SER A 564 -20.30 -12.02 14.18
N THR A 565 -19.69 -12.20 15.32
CA THR A 565 -19.58 -13.49 16.00
C THR A 565 -20.86 -13.89 16.75
N SER A 566 -21.88 -13.04 16.74
CA SER A 566 -23.14 -13.33 17.39
C SER A 566 -24.30 -13.22 16.40
N LYS A 567 -24.90 -14.37 16.05
CA LYS A 567 -26.24 -14.44 15.45
C LYS A 567 -27.33 -14.07 16.48
N ILE A 568 -27.15 -12.97 17.18
CA ILE A 568 -28.20 -12.44 18.05
C ILE A 568 -29.01 -11.50 17.17
N GLU A 569 -30.09 -12.00 16.61
CA GLU A 569 -31.12 -11.15 16.01
C GLU A 569 -31.79 -10.34 17.10
N PHE A 570 -31.45 -9.07 17.22
CA PHE A 570 -32.16 -8.15 18.09
C PHE A 570 -33.53 -7.86 17.50
N ASN A 571 -34.56 -8.55 18.01
CA ASN A 571 -35.94 -8.18 17.77
C ASN A 571 -36.24 -6.88 18.52
N ARG A 572 -35.97 -5.75 17.88
CA ARG A 572 -36.41 -4.46 18.41
C ARG A 572 -37.93 -4.42 18.42
N PRO A 573 -38.57 -4.06 19.54
CA PRO A 573 -40.00 -3.92 19.60
C PRO A 573 -40.47 -2.96 18.52
N ASN A 574 -41.58 -3.29 17.89
CA ASN A 574 -42.27 -2.37 16.99
C ASN A 574 -42.57 -1.09 17.74
N MET A 575 -41.72 -0.08 17.67
CA MET A 575 -42.08 1.26 18.04
C MET A 575 -43.29 1.62 17.21
N LYS A 576 -44.40 1.92 17.87
CA LYS A 576 -45.63 2.38 17.23
C LYS A 576 -45.25 3.39 16.17
N ARG A 577 -45.56 3.06 14.92
CA ARG A 577 -45.49 4.00 13.80
C ARG A 577 -46.16 5.29 14.27
N VAL A 578 -45.41 6.26 14.67
CA VAL A 578 -45.82 7.66 14.60
C VAL A 578 -46.15 7.88 13.13
N LYS A 579 -47.35 8.26 12.79
CA LYS A 579 -47.73 8.60 11.42
C LYS A 579 -46.66 9.52 10.90
N ARG A 580 -45.81 9.00 9.98
CA ARG A 580 -44.84 9.82 9.26
C ARG A 580 -45.62 10.93 8.59
N GLU A 581 -45.45 12.16 8.96
CA GLU A 581 -45.52 13.25 8.00
C GLU A 581 -44.63 12.83 6.85
N GLU A 582 -45.14 12.95 5.62
CA GLU A 582 -44.46 12.58 4.39
C GLU A 582 -43.00 13.00 4.49
N SER A 583 -42.11 12.01 4.46
CA SER A 583 -40.67 12.26 4.56
C SER A 583 -40.32 13.26 3.48
N ARG A 584 -39.87 14.45 3.87
CA ARG A 584 -39.34 15.46 2.93
C ARG A 584 -38.19 14.78 2.19
N ASP A 585 -38.45 14.51 0.91
CA ASP A 585 -37.47 13.88 0.04
C ASP A 585 -36.32 14.84 -0.18
N ARG A 586 -35.11 14.42 0.12
CA ARG A 586 -33.91 15.25 -0.13
C ARG A 586 -33.64 15.44 -1.63
N ARG A 587 -34.11 14.49 -2.46
CA ARG A 587 -33.97 14.58 -3.91
C ARG A 587 -35.14 15.34 -4.50
N ILE A 588 -34.83 16.18 -5.48
CA ILE A 588 -35.84 16.96 -6.20
C ILE A 588 -36.61 16.02 -7.11
N LYS A 589 -37.92 16.01 -6.95
CA LYS A 589 -38.81 15.35 -7.90
C LYS A 589 -38.93 16.23 -9.15
N ILE A 590 -38.67 15.65 -10.30
CA ILE A 590 -39.00 16.26 -11.60
C ILE A 590 -40.52 16.30 -11.67
N ASP A 591 -41.05 17.49 -11.85
CA ASP A 591 -42.47 17.81 -11.70
C ASP A 591 -43.48 16.97 -12.46
N ASP A 592 -44.56 16.68 -11.78
CA ASP A 592 -45.79 15.96 -12.11
C ASP A 592 -46.66 16.58 -13.24
N LEU A 593 -46.10 17.31 -14.19
CA LEU A 593 -46.89 18.23 -15.00
C LEU A 593 -47.49 17.66 -16.29
N ARG A 594 -47.29 16.37 -16.68
CA ARG A 594 -47.83 15.86 -17.97
C ARG A 594 -48.33 14.38 -17.97
N THR A 595 -48.91 13.87 -16.92
CA THR A 595 -49.29 12.47 -16.77
C THR A 595 -50.47 11.94 -17.61
N ARG A 596 -51.10 12.71 -18.46
CA ARG A 596 -52.39 12.31 -19.05
C ARG A 596 -52.41 11.80 -20.49
N THR A 597 -51.31 11.74 -21.25
CA THR A 597 -51.35 11.44 -22.67
C THR A 597 -50.34 10.45 -23.22
N LEU A 598 -49.48 9.89 -22.39
CA LEU A 598 -48.33 9.05 -22.81
C LEU A 598 -48.58 7.56 -22.79
N THR A 599 -49.83 7.12 -22.89
CA THR A 599 -50.21 5.67 -22.88
C THR A 599 -49.98 4.94 -24.16
N ARG A 600 -49.55 5.61 -25.25
CA ARG A 600 -49.20 4.98 -26.52
C ARG A 600 -47.72 5.06 -26.77
N ILE A 601 -47.13 3.97 -27.18
CA ILE A 601 -45.68 3.83 -27.39
C ILE A 601 -45.11 4.90 -28.36
N GLU A 602 -45.84 5.28 -29.41
CA GLU A 602 -45.42 6.33 -30.33
C GLU A 602 -45.29 7.70 -29.69
N ASN A 603 -46.18 8.04 -28.77
CA ASN A 603 -46.14 9.26 -28.02
C ASN A 603 -45.01 9.22 -26.97
N ALA A 604 -44.80 8.07 -26.35
CA ALA A 604 -43.70 7.84 -25.40
C ALA A 604 -42.33 7.93 -26.10
N THR A 605 -42.17 7.35 -27.27
CA THR A 605 -40.94 7.43 -28.07
C THR A 605 -40.61 8.89 -28.43
N SER A 606 -41.61 9.64 -28.92
CA SER A 606 -41.42 11.05 -29.27
C SER A 606 -41.06 11.87 -28.02
N PHE A 607 -41.70 11.62 -26.92
CA PHE A 607 -41.39 12.28 -25.63
C PHE A 607 -40.00 11.94 -25.12
N CYS A 608 -39.63 10.64 -25.07
CA CYS A 608 -38.29 10.21 -24.62
C CYS A 608 -37.20 10.86 -25.50
N ARG A 609 -37.39 10.84 -26.81
CA ARG A 609 -36.44 11.48 -27.73
C ARG A 609 -36.30 12.98 -27.44
N GLU A 610 -37.40 13.70 -27.33
CA GLU A 610 -37.38 15.13 -26.96
C GLU A 610 -36.64 15.39 -25.67
N GLN A 611 -36.95 14.62 -24.62
CA GLN A 611 -36.34 14.84 -23.30
C GLN A 611 -34.85 14.50 -23.26
N MET A 612 -34.42 13.39 -23.88
CA MET A 612 -33.04 12.95 -23.89
C MET A 612 -32.13 13.88 -24.73
N PHE A 613 -32.59 14.34 -25.87
CA PHE A 613 -31.85 15.26 -26.74
C PHE A 613 -31.78 16.70 -26.21
N LYS A 614 -32.52 17.03 -25.13
CA LYS A 614 -32.26 18.27 -24.35
C LYS A 614 -30.85 18.27 -23.71
N SER A 615 -30.25 17.09 -23.46
CA SER A 615 -28.87 16.98 -23.03
C SER A 615 -27.92 17.11 -24.23
N ASN A 616 -27.09 18.15 -24.23
CA ASN A 616 -26.06 18.34 -25.28
C ASN A 616 -25.09 17.16 -25.34
N ALA A 617 -24.73 16.56 -24.19
CA ALA A 617 -23.86 15.39 -24.11
C ALA A 617 -24.51 14.20 -24.84
N PHE A 618 -25.80 13.93 -24.59
CA PHE A 618 -26.54 12.87 -25.27
C PHE A 618 -26.55 13.05 -26.79
N GLY A 619 -26.83 14.26 -27.23
CA GLY A 619 -26.83 14.59 -28.66
C GLY A 619 -25.48 14.37 -29.36
N LEU A 620 -24.38 14.76 -28.73
CA LEU A 620 -23.03 14.53 -29.27
C LEU A 620 -22.65 13.05 -29.27
N CYS A 621 -23.10 12.28 -28.29
CA CYS A 621 -22.87 10.84 -28.19
C CYS A 621 -23.49 10.06 -29.35
N ASN A 622 -24.51 10.61 -30.04
CA ASN A 622 -25.10 10.01 -31.24
C ASN A 622 -24.10 9.78 -32.38
N ASN A 623 -23.01 10.52 -32.40
CA ASN A 623 -21.98 10.44 -33.45
C ASN A 623 -20.77 9.56 -33.04
N ILE A 624 -20.83 8.94 -31.86
CA ILE A 624 -19.74 8.10 -31.36
C ILE A 624 -19.96 6.65 -31.82
N PRO A 625 -18.95 5.99 -32.41
CA PRO A 625 -19.06 4.59 -32.81
C PRO A 625 -19.48 3.70 -31.63
N ASN A 626 -20.27 2.66 -31.92
CA ASN A 626 -20.78 1.69 -30.93
C ASN A 626 -21.71 2.29 -29.83
N VAL A 627 -22.22 3.50 -30.05
CA VAL A 627 -23.21 4.14 -29.16
C VAL A 627 -24.51 4.30 -29.95
N ASN A 628 -25.57 3.66 -29.47
CA ASN A 628 -26.89 3.68 -30.14
C ASN A 628 -27.88 4.48 -29.29
N THR A 629 -28.17 5.72 -29.71
CA THR A 629 -29.09 6.61 -29.02
C THR A 629 -30.56 6.17 -29.21
N ASP A 630 -30.91 5.52 -30.32
CA ASP A 630 -32.25 5.02 -30.55
C ASP A 630 -32.63 3.91 -29.58
N ASP A 631 -31.67 3.04 -29.24
CA ASP A 631 -31.84 1.99 -28.20
C ASP A 631 -32.22 2.58 -26.83
N ALA A 632 -31.57 3.68 -26.42
CA ALA A 632 -31.91 4.34 -25.16
C ALA A 632 -33.31 4.97 -25.19
N VAL A 633 -33.68 5.60 -26.32
CA VAL A 633 -35.01 6.22 -26.50
C VAL A 633 -36.10 5.14 -26.48
N GLU A 634 -35.87 4.03 -27.15
CA GLU A 634 -36.80 2.91 -27.19
C GLU A 634 -36.99 2.22 -25.87
N THR A 635 -35.89 2.00 -25.13
CA THR A 635 -35.92 1.48 -23.74
C THR A 635 -36.78 2.39 -22.84
N CYS A 636 -36.56 3.70 -22.89
CA CYS A 636 -37.36 4.69 -22.15
C CYS A 636 -38.84 4.63 -22.53
N ALA A 637 -39.17 4.53 -23.79
CA ALA A 637 -40.56 4.49 -24.25
C ALA A 637 -41.28 3.24 -23.77
N LEU A 638 -40.57 2.10 -23.75
CA LEU A 638 -41.08 0.85 -23.23
C LEU A 638 -41.39 0.92 -21.74
N ASP A 639 -40.44 1.45 -20.95
CA ASP A 639 -40.62 1.64 -19.52
C ASP A 639 -41.82 2.52 -19.18
N ILE A 640 -41.99 3.62 -19.92
CA ILE A 640 -43.17 4.51 -19.76
C ILE A 640 -44.47 3.75 -20.07
N GLU A 641 -44.48 2.96 -21.13
CA GLU A 641 -45.66 2.15 -21.48
C GLU A 641 -45.97 1.10 -20.39
N LEU A 642 -44.99 0.34 -19.95
CA LEU A 642 -45.13 -0.72 -18.93
C LEU A 642 -45.53 -0.19 -17.56
N THR A 643 -45.17 1.06 -17.26
CA THR A 643 -45.49 1.74 -15.98
C THR A 643 -46.67 2.67 -16.06
N ASN A 644 -47.50 2.58 -17.13
CA ASN A 644 -48.70 3.39 -17.36
C ASN A 644 -48.43 4.91 -17.33
N GLY A 645 -47.32 5.34 -17.91
CA GLY A 645 -46.98 6.76 -18.10
C GLY A 645 -46.07 7.37 -17.03
N SER A 646 -45.39 6.59 -16.21
CA SER A 646 -44.43 7.13 -15.25
C SER A 646 -43.19 7.74 -15.94
N LEU A 647 -42.86 8.98 -15.60
CA LEU A 647 -41.77 9.74 -16.21
C LEU A 647 -40.43 9.53 -15.50
N GLU A 648 -40.42 8.79 -14.39
CA GLU A 648 -39.20 8.51 -13.62
C GLU A 648 -38.13 7.72 -14.42
N TRP A 649 -38.52 7.11 -15.53
CA TRP A 649 -37.69 6.22 -16.35
C TRP A 649 -36.85 6.92 -17.42
N VAL A 650 -37.06 8.21 -17.66
CA VAL A 650 -36.37 8.96 -18.74
C VAL A 650 -34.89 9.08 -18.51
N ASP A 651 -34.50 9.35 -17.27
CA ASP A 651 -33.12 9.69 -16.96
C ASP A 651 -32.19 8.48 -16.94
N ASN A 652 -32.64 7.30 -16.57
CA ASN A 652 -31.81 6.10 -16.43
C ASN A 652 -31.22 5.62 -17.76
N PRO A 653 -31.96 5.40 -18.84
CA PRO A 653 -31.38 5.01 -20.13
C PRO A 653 -30.52 6.11 -20.74
N LYS A 654 -30.87 7.38 -20.54
CA LYS A 654 -30.10 8.54 -20.98
C LYS A 654 -28.70 8.52 -20.36
N GLU A 655 -28.61 8.34 -19.02
CA GLU A 655 -27.34 8.32 -18.33
C GLU A 655 -26.55 7.05 -18.62
N ALA A 656 -27.20 5.89 -18.70
CA ALA A 656 -26.55 4.65 -19.11
C ALA A 656 -25.88 4.77 -20.49
N LEU A 657 -26.52 5.49 -21.41
CA LEU A 657 -25.94 5.77 -22.73
C LEU A 657 -24.78 6.78 -22.65
N ILE A 658 -24.92 7.85 -21.88
CA ILE A 658 -23.82 8.82 -21.68
C ILE A 658 -22.62 8.12 -21.04
N ASP A 659 -22.84 7.25 -20.06
CA ASP A 659 -21.77 6.44 -19.43
C ASP A 659 -21.12 5.51 -20.46
N ARG A 660 -21.90 4.90 -21.37
CA ARG A 660 -21.38 4.11 -22.48
C ARG A 660 -20.55 4.97 -23.44
N CYS A 661 -21.06 6.13 -23.83
CA CYS A 661 -20.37 7.09 -24.67
C CYS A 661 -19.02 7.48 -24.07
N ILE A 662 -18.99 7.81 -22.79
CA ILE A 662 -17.74 8.15 -22.08
C ILE A 662 -16.78 6.95 -22.04
N SER A 663 -17.31 5.75 -21.91
CA SER A 663 -16.49 4.52 -21.98
C SER A 663 -15.84 4.39 -23.36
N GLU A 664 -16.61 4.57 -24.45
CA GLU A 664 -16.08 4.58 -25.83
C GLU A 664 -15.02 5.67 -26.05
N LEU A 665 -15.23 6.88 -25.53
CA LEU A 665 -14.25 7.96 -25.63
C LEU A 665 -12.91 7.60 -24.95
N ARG A 666 -12.96 6.88 -23.84
CA ARG A 666 -11.74 6.43 -23.16
C ARG A 666 -10.93 5.42 -23.96
N VAL A 667 -11.63 4.65 -24.78
CA VAL A 667 -11.15 3.49 -25.52
C VAL A 667 -10.58 3.87 -26.88
N ASN A 668 -11.18 4.87 -27.54
CA ASN A 668 -10.90 5.17 -28.94
C ASN A 668 -9.90 6.33 -29.08
N ALA A 669 -8.65 6.00 -29.43
CA ALA A 669 -7.59 7.01 -29.61
C ALA A 669 -7.86 8.01 -30.73
N THR A 670 -8.60 7.61 -31.73
CA THR A 670 -8.92 8.55 -32.83
C THR A 670 -9.81 9.70 -32.36
N LEU A 671 -10.64 9.43 -31.32
CA LEU A 671 -11.48 10.44 -30.66
C LEU A 671 -10.72 11.31 -29.68
N ASN A 672 -9.58 10.82 -29.20
CA ASN A 672 -8.68 11.53 -28.28
C ASN A 672 -7.56 12.30 -29.01
N ALA A 673 -7.42 12.11 -30.35
CA ALA A 673 -6.38 12.77 -31.11
C ALA A 673 -6.72 14.26 -31.29
N GLU A 674 -5.79 15.15 -30.92
CA GLU A 674 -5.87 16.57 -31.23
C GLU A 674 -5.68 16.77 -32.72
N SER A 675 -6.59 17.49 -33.35
CA SER A 675 -6.51 17.86 -34.77
C SER A 675 -6.20 19.35 -34.92
N ASN A 676 -5.00 19.69 -35.40
CA ASN A 676 -4.61 21.02 -35.79
C ASN A 676 -4.94 22.16 -34.80
N ASN A 677 -4.54 22.06 -33.53
CA ASN A 677 -4.84 23.02 -32.48
C ASN A 677 -6.33 23.13 -32.09
N THR A 678 -7.17 22.18 -32.44
CA THR A 678 -8.55 22.09 -31.94
C THR A 678 -8.70 21.02 -30.88
N GLU A 679 -9.53 21.31 -29.89
CA GLU A 679 -9.92 20.38 -28.82
C GLU A 679 -10.39 19.03 -29.38
N SER A 680 -9.97 17.91 -28.79
CA SER A 680 -10.38 16.57 -29.23
C SER A 680 -11.89 16.37 -29.09
N VAL A 681 -12.45 15.41 -29.84
CA VAL A 681 -13.87 15.05 -29.70
C VAL A 681 -14.16 14.57 -28.29
N ALA A 682 -13.21 13.83 -27.69
CA ALA A 682 -13.32 13.35 -26.34
C ALA A 682 -13.37 14.52 -25.34
N ASP A 683 -12.45 15.49 -25.42
CA ASP A 683 -12.43 16.63 -24.49
C ASP A 683 -13.71 17.46 -24.60
N LYS A 684 -14.19 17.69 -25.83
CA LYS A 684 -15.44 18.41 -26.06
C LYS A 684 -16.64 17.73 -25.40
N ILE A 685 -16.77 16.41 -25.51
CA ILE A 685 -17.90 15.69 -24.89
C ILE A 685 -17.71 15.64 -23.37
N LEU A 686 -16.49 15.35 -22.90
CA LEU A 686 -16.19 15.26 -21.47
C LEU A 686 -16.39 16.60 -20.74
N SER A 687 -16.15 17.73 -21.41
CA SER A 687 -16.34 19.06 -20.81
C SER A 687 -17.82 19.42 -20.59
N ILE A 688 -18.74 18.81 -21.32
CA ILE A 688 -20.19 19.07 -21.23
C ILE A 688 -20.97 17.88 -20.62
N ALA A 689 -20.37 16.72 -20.48
CA ALA A 689 -20.98 15.53 -19.88
C ALA A 689 -21.00 15.62 -18.35
N CYS A 690 -21.69 16.63 -17.83
CA CYS A 690 -21.88 16.75 -16.39
C CYS A 690 -22.89 15.72 -15.87
N PRO A 691 -22.67 15.19 -14.64
CA PRO A 691 -23.60 14.25 -14.02
C PRO A 691 -25.01 14.80 -14.03
N ASN A 692 -25.97 14.05 -14.57
CA ASN A 692 -27.40 14.41 -14.62
C ASN A 692 -27.68 15.80 -15.18
N ASN A 693 -26.84 16.30 -16.07
CA ASN A 693 -26.96 17.66 -16.55
C ASN A 693 -27.15 18.69 -15.40
N CYS A 694 -26.43 18.45 -14.28
CA CYS A 694 -26.52 19.24 -13.04
C CYS A 694 -27.95 19.40 -12.51
N SER A 695 -28.81 18.38 -12.70
CA SER A 695 -30.24 18.34 -12.30
C SER A 695 -31.07 19.51 -12.87
N ASN A 696 -30.61 20.19 -13.90
CA ASN A 696 -31.13 21.45 -14.45
C ASN A 696 -31.20 22.59 -13.42
N ILE A 697 -30.43 22.51 -12.34
CA ILE A 697 -30.34 23.48 -11.24
C ILE A 697 -29.00 24.17 -11.22
N GLY A 698 -27.93 23.38 -11.32
CA GLY A 698 -26.56 23.86 -11.37
C GLY A 698 -26.10 24.20 -12.79
N SER A 699 -24.88 24.70 -12.92
CA SER A 699 -24.21 24.97 -14.20
C SER A 699 -23.09 23.96 -14.43
N CYS A 700 -23.01 23.43 -15.67
CA CYS A 700 -21.97 22.50 -16.10
C CYS A 700 -20.73 23.27 -16.52
N VAL A 701 -19.58 23.02 -15.85
CA VAL A 701 -18.29 23.62 -16.19
C VAL A 701 -17.23 22.50 -16.25
N ASN A 702 -16.65 22.27 -17.41
CA ASN A 702 -15.62 21.24 -17.63
C ASN A 702 -15.98 19.85 -17.04
N GLY A 703 -17.21 19.38 -17.32
CA GLY A 703 -17.67 18.08 -16.86
C GLY A 703 -17.98 18.00 -15.35
N THR A 704 -17.99 19.13 -14.65
CA THR A 704 -18.29 19.25 -13.23
C THR A 704 -19.47 20.22 -13.01
N CYS A 705 -20.37 19.88 -12.11
CA CYS A 705 -21.49 20.75 -11.77
C CYS A 705 -21.11 21.76 -10.70
N THR A 706 -21.46 23.03 -10.95
CA THR A 706 -21.43 24.08 -9.94
C THR A 706 -22.84 24.27 -9.41
N CYS A 707 -23.08 23.93 -8.14
CA CYS A 707 -24.40 23.96 -7.53
C CYS A 707 -24.68 25.32 -6.90
N PRO A 708 -25.95 25.81 -6.95
CA PRO A 708 -26.35 26.98 -6.18
C PRO A 708 -26.38 26.67 -4.68
N PRO A 709 -26.36 27.69 -3.80
CA PRO A 709 -26.49 27.51 -2.36
C PRO A 709 -27.71 26.64 -2.00
N LEU A 710 -27.60 25.84 -0.94
CA LEU A 710 -28.59 24.87 -0.46
C LEU A 710 -28.75 23.60 -1.31
N PHE A 711 -28.02 23.46 -2.40
CA PHE A 711 -27.99 22.24 -3.20
C PHE A 711 -26.60 21.64 -3.23
N GLY A 712 -26.52 20.33 -3.08
CA GLY A 712 -25.28 19.54 -3.04
C GLY A 712 -25.37 18.31 -3.93
N ALA A 713 -24.47 17.40 -3.72
CA ALA A 713 -24.12 16.27 -4.54
C ALA A 713 -23.40 16.67 -5.86
N THR A 714 -22.74 15.72 -6.47
CA THR A 714 -21.99 15.96 -7.73
C THR A 714 -22.87 16.37 -8.90
N ASP A 715 -24.17 16.19 -8.80
CA ASP A 715 -25.17 16.55 -9.79
C ASP A 715 -26.18 17.63 -9.33
N CYS A 716 -25.95 18.28 -8.19
CA CYS A 716 -26.82 19.30 -7.59
C CYS A 716 -28.25 18.82 -7.29
N SER A 717 -28.49 17.53 -7.16
CA SER A 717 -29.83 16.97 -6.92
C SER A 717 -30.24 16.98 -5.44
N LEU A 718 -29.32 17.22 -4.51
CA LEU A 718 -29.51 17.05 -3.07
C LEU A 718 -29.80 18.38 -2.38
N ASN A 719 -30.91 18.44 -1.64
CA ASN A 719 -31.17 19.58 -0.75
C ASN A 719 -30.45 19.36 0.59
N VAL A 720 -29.42 20.18 0.87
CA VAL A 720 -28.55 20.01 2.05
C VAL A 720 -29.18 20.46 3.35
N THR A 721 -30.29 21.20 3.32
CA THR A 721 -31.01 21.64 4.53
C THR A 721 -31.86 20.53 5.17
N ILE A 722 -32.01 19.40 4.45
CA ILE A 722 -32.72 18.22 4.94
C ILE A 722 -31.68 17.21 5.45
N PRO A 723 -31.74 16.77 6.72
CA PRO A 723 -30.77 15.82 7.26
C PRO A 723 -30.82 14.47 6.52
N PRO A 724 -29.71 13.72 6.47
CA PRO A 724 -29.65 12.42 5.82
C PRO A 724 -30.61 11.44 6.50
N GLU A 725 -31.14 10.51 5.71
CA GLU A 725 -31.93 9.39 6.25
C GLU A 725 -30.97 8.35 6.83
N ILE A 726 -31.03 8.11 8.15
CA ILE A 726 -30.20 7.15 8.84
C ILE A 726 -30.95 5.83 9.00
N PHE A 727 -30.32 4.72 8.66
CA PHE A 727 -30.87 3.36 8.80
C PHE A 727 -30.46 2.70 10.10
N GLY A 728 -29.27 3.07 10.64
CA GLY A 728 -28.72 2.51 11.87
C GLY A 728 -27.21 2.72 11.96
N ILE A 729 -26.59 2.01 12.89
CA ILE A 729 -25.15 1.94 13.04
C ILE A 729 -24.73 0.53 12.64
N GLU A 730 -23.62 0.38 11.93
CA GLU A 730 -23.09 -0.93 11.56
C GLU A 730 -22.74 -1.78 12.79
N GLY A 731 -22.84 -3.11 12.65
CA GLY A 731 -22.68 -4.05 13.75
C GLY A 731 -23.77 -3.94 14.82
N ASP A 732 -24.99 -3.54 14.41
CA ASP A 732 -26.14 -3.27 15.30
C ASP A 732 -25.82 -2.28 16.42
N GLY A 733 -24.82 -1.43 16.21
CA GLY A 733 -24.34 -0.45 17.19
C GLY A 733 -23.58 -1.05 18.36
N ILE A 734 -23.04 -2.28 18.23
CA ILE A 734 -22.30 -2.98 19.29
C ILE A 734 -20.85 -3.18 18.86
N CYS A 735 -19.91 -2.70 19.64
CA CYS A 735 -18.48 -2.84 19.39
C CYS A 735 -17.76 -3.50 20.57
N ASP A 736 -17.05 -4.59 20.28
CA ASP A 736 -16.26 -5.32 21.26
C ASP A 736 -14.78 -4.88 21.20
N VAL A 737 -14.34 -4.13 22.20
CA VAL A 737 -12.97 -3.63 22.29
C VAL A 737 -11.91 -4.73 22.47
N SER A 738 -12.31 -5.95 22.82
CA SER A 738 -11.40 -7.08 22.91
C SER A 738 -11.08 -7.70 21.56
N GLN A 739 -11.93 -7.47 20.56
CA GLN A 739 -11.84 -8.06 19.23
C GLN A 739 -11.37 -7.05 18.18
N MET A 740 -11.72 -5.76 18.34
CA MET A 740 -11.42 -4.72 17.36
C MET A 740 -11.27 -3.35 18.01
N SER A 741 -10.71 -2.40 17.25
CA SER A 741 -10.73 -0.98 17.62
C SER A 741 -12.14 -0.42 17.47
N CYS A 742 -12.63 0.28 18.50
CA CYS A 742 -13.92 0.97 18.51
C CYS A 742 -13.77 2.49 18.37
N ASP A 743 -12.75 2.97 17.66
CA ASP A 743 -12.44 4.40 17.53
C ASP A 743 -13.35 5.13 16.54
N GLN A 744 -14.12 4.40 15.74
CA GLN A 744 -15.00 4.94 14.73
C GLN A 744 -16.40 4.34 14.84
N ILE A 745 -17.43 5.17 14.67
CA ILE A 745 -18.82 4.74 14.60
C ILE A 745 -19.26 4.86 13.15
N LEU A 746 -19.54 3.74 12.50
CA LEU A 746 -19.98 3.73 11.11
C LEU A 746 -21.50 3.82 11.05
N VAL A 747 -21.99 4.99 10.66
CA VAL A 747 -23.42 5.29 10.56
C VAL A 747 -23.89 4.94 9.15
N ALA A 748 -24.85 4.04 9.04
CA ALA A 748 -25.47 3.63 7.78
C ALA A 748 -26.69 4.52 7.50
N GLY A 749 -26.77 5.04 6.29
CA GLY A 749 -27.86 5.89 5.83
C GLY A 749 -27.95 5.93 4.31
N ASP A 750 -28.52 7.00 3.76
CA ASP A 750 -28.55 7.23 2.31
C ASP A 750 -28.19 8.70 2.00
N ASP A 751 -27.74 8.93 0.77
CA ASP A 751 -27.42 10.24 0.23
C ASP A 751 -26.26 10.96 0.97
N PHE A 752 -25.24 10.24 1.42
CA PHE A 752 -23.99 10.82 1.89
C PHE A 752 -23.10 11.16 0.70
N THR A 753 -22.83 12.44 0.51
CA THR A 753 -22.01 12.93 -0.61
C THR A 753 -20.76 13.62 -0.10
N GLU A 754 -19.68 13.55 -0.85
CA GLU A 754 -18.40 14.18 -0.46
C GLU A 754 -18.39 15.69 -0.70
N THR A 755 -19.39 16.21 -1.39
CA THR A 755 -19.57 17.65 -1.58
C THR A 755 -20.04 18.35 -0.31
N GLU A 756 -20.48 17.57 0.69
CA GLU A 756 -21.01 18.05 1.94
C GLU A 756 -20.07 17.75 3.10
N THR A 757 -20.07 18.62 4.10
CA THR A 757 -19.44 18.36 5.40
C THR A 757 -20.50 17.84 6.36
N TYR A 758 -20.37 16.61 6.80
CA TYR A 758 -21.30 16.05 7.78
C TYR A 758 -20.83 16.29 9.20
N HIS A 759 -21.79 16.63 10.06
CA HIS A 759 -21.56 16.84 11.48
C HIS A 759 -22.20 15.72 12.28
N CYS A 760 -21.39 14.98 13.04
CA CYS A 760 -21.84 13.95 13.97
C CYS A 760 -22.07 14.60 15.34
N LYS A 761 -23.30 14.57 15.82
CA LYS A 761 -23.65 14.91 17.20
C LYS A 761 -23.68 13.63 18.01
N ILE A 762 -22.86 13.56 19.04
CA ILE A 762 -22.70 12.38 19.88
C ILE A 762 -23.02 12.74 21.33
N ASP A 763 -24.16 12.26 21.80
CA ASP A 763 -24.54 12.37 23.22
C ASP A 763 -23.90 11.17 23.96
N VAL A 764 -22.93 11.43 24.80
CA VAL A 764 -22.18 10.42 25.55
C VAL A 764 -22.98 10.07 26.82
N THR A 765 -23.37 8.80 26.90
CA THR A 765 -24.03 8.25 28.07
C THR A 765 -23.28 7.00 28.53
N HIS A 766 -23.41 6.65 29.79
CA HIS A 766 -22.75 5.49 30.36
C HIS A 766 -23.76 4.62 31.10
N VAL A 767 -23.66 3.32 30.93
CA VAL A 767 -24.35 2.34 31.75
C VAL A 767 -23.48 2.04 32.98
N LEU A 768 -24.05 2.21 34.16
CA LEU A 768 -23.36 1.92 35.43
C LEU A 768 -23.44 0.43 35.77
N PHE A 769 -22.49 -0.04 36.58
CA PHE A 769 -22.40 -1.45 36.98
C PHE A 769 -23.67 -1.93 37.75
N GLU A 770 -24.20 -1.12 38.64
CA GLU A 770 -25.40 -1.41 39.44
C GLU A 770 -26.71 -1.23 38.65
N GLY A 771 -26.60 -0.88 37.34
CA GLY A 771 -27.72 -0.51 36.53
C GLY A 771 -28.01 1.00 36.54
N GLY A 772 -28.82 1.43 35.58
CA GLY A 772 -29.07 2.85 35.33
C GLY A 772 -28.09 3.47 34.34
N THR A 773 -28.46 4.66 33.85
CA THR A 773 -27.67 5.39 32.84
C THR A 773 -27.36 6.80 33.35
N THR A 774 -26.19 7.31 33.02
CA THR A 774 -25.79 8.67 33.35
C THR A 774 -25.32 9.39 32.08
N SER A 775 -25.68 10.66 31.92
CA SER A 775 -25.20 11.49 30.81
C SER A 775 -23.84 12.09 31.16
N ALA A 776 -22.89 11.94 30.25
CA ALA A 776 -21.53 12.47 30.39
C ALA A 776 -21.36 13.81 29.62
N GLY A 777 -22.17 14.04 28.60
CA GLY A 777 -22.13 15.28 27.79
C GLY A 777 -22.39 15.05 26.32
N GLU A 778 -22.35 16.13 25.55
CA GLU A 778 -22.51 16.16 24.08
C GLU A 778 -21.19 16.55 23.42
N GLU A 779 -20.84 15.91 22.30
CA GLU A 779 -19.73 16.34 21.44
C GLU A 779 -20.21 16.41 19.99
N ARG A 780 -19.76 17.44 19.27
CA ARG A 780 -20.01 17.61 17.84
C ARG A 780 -18.67 17.48 17.11
N ILE A 781 -18.59 16.55 16.20
CA ILE A 781 -17.37 16.17 15.48
C ILE A 781 -17.71 16.06 14.00
N ASN A 782 -16.77 16.40 13.12
CA ASN A 782 -16.96 16.18 11.70
C ASN A 782 -16.92 14.69 11.38
N GLY A 783 -17.89 14.24 10.59
CA GLY A 783 -17.94 12.89 10.03
C GLY A 783 -17.23 12.82 8.70
N ASP A 784 -16.63 11.66 8.40
CA ASP A 784 -15.97 11.38 7.15
C ASP A 784 -16.84 10.44 6.28
N VAL A 785 -17.17 10.87 5.06
CA VAL A 785 -17.99 10.11 4.13
C VAL A 785 -17.19 8.90 3.60
N GLN A 786 -17.67 7.71 3.88
CA GLN A 786 -17.07 6.48 3.40
C GLN A 786 -17.69 6.05 2.06
N THR A 787 -19.00 6.05 1.97
CA THR A 787 -19.76 5.73 0.75
C THR A 787 -21.01 6.59 0.68
N LEU A 788 -21.77 6.52 -0.43
CA LEU A 788 -23.10 7.12 -0.52
C LEU A 788 -24.05 6.67 0.61
N MET A 789 -23.75 5.51 1.22
CA MET A 789 -24.62 4.88 2.22
C MET A 789 -24.00 4.82 3.62
N SER A 790 -22.84 5.40 3.85
CA SER A 790 -22.17 5.37 5.16
C SER A 790 -21.30 6.60 5.42
N VAL A 791 -21.32 7.07 6.66
CA VAL A 791 -20.45 8.10 7.21
C VAL A 791 -19.79 7.58 8.48
N SER A 792 -18.50 7.83 8.65
CA SER A 792 -17.73 7.46 9.83
C SER A 792 -17.68 8.66 10.80
N CYS A 793 -18.12 8.45 12.02
CA CYS A 793 -18.04 9.42 13.11
C CYS A 793 -16.99 8.98 14.13
N PRO A 794 -15.96 9.79 14.43
CA PRO A 794 -14.97 9.44 15.44
C PRO A 794 -15.60 9.28 16.82
N VAL A 795 -15.18 8.28 17.60
CA VAL A 795 -15.63 8.09 18.99
C VAL A 795 -14.98 9.14 19.89
N PRO A 796 -15.76 9.84 20.73
CA PRO A 796 -15.23 10.81 21.67
C PRO A 796 -14.18 10.25 22.62
N SER A 797 -13.09 11.01 22.84
CA SER A 797 -11.97 10.55 23.64
C SER A 797 -12.33 10.33 25.12
N LYS A 798 -11.86 9.22 25.71
CA LYS A 798 -12.11 8.86 27.13
C LYS A 798 -11.73 9.99 28.10
N ARG A 799 -10.65 10.71 27.86
CA ARG A 799 -10.12 11.75 28.77
C ARG A 799 -11.04 12.96 28.99
N LYS A 800 -11.93 13.27 28.06
CA LYS A 800 -12.84 14.43 28.18
C LYS A 800 -13.99 14.22 29.17
N PHE A 801 -14.44 13.00 29.35
CA PHE A 801 -15.70 12.68 30.03
C PHE A 801 -15.55 11.95 31.38
N THR A 802 -14.41 11.32 31.65
CA THR A 802 -14.17 10.55 32.88
C THR A 802 -13.89 11.39 34.13
N SER A 803 -13.43 12.62 34.00
CA SER A 803 -12.98 13.43 35.15
C SER A 803 -14.12 14.02 36.03
N ARG A 804 -15.38 13.98 35.61
CA ARG A 804 -16.50 14.56 36.33
C ARG A 804 -17.47 13.56 36.97
N ILE A 805 -17.46 12.30 36.56
CA ILE A 805 -18.49 11.30 36.89
C ILE A 805 -18.08 10.38 38.05
N SER A 806 -16.78 10.08 38.17
CA SER A 806 -16.24 9.01 39.03
C SER A 806 -16.42 9.20 40.54
N LEU A 807 -16.86 10.36 41.02
CA LEU A 807 -16.88 10.65 42.45
C LEU A 807 -18.25 10.51 43.13
N LYS A 808 -19.36 10.30 42.39
CA LYS A 808 -20.71 10.29 42.99
C LYS A 808 -21.69 9.20 42.51
N MET A 809 -21.44 8.46 41.39
CA MET A 809 -22.48 7.65 40.75
C MET A 809 -22.14 6.16 40.51
N GLY A 810 -21.02 5.66 40.97
CA GLY A 810 -20.57 4.27 40.73
C GLY A 810 -19.77 4.09 39.44
N PRO A 811 -19.11 2.90 39.28
CA PRO A 811 -18.21 2.64 38.17
C PRO A 811 -18.97 2.47 36.84
N VAL A 812 -18.38 3.03 35.77
CA VAL A 812 -18.91 2.93 34.40
C VAL A 812 -18.67 1.51 33.88
N PHE A 813 -19.74 0.78 33.60
CA PHE A 813 -19.66 -0.59 33.10
C PHE A 813 -19.63 -0.67 31.59
N VAL A 814 -20.48 0.10 30.89
CA VAL A 814 -20.50 0.19 29.42
C VAL A 814 -20.61 1.64 28.99
N ARG A 815 -19.81 2.02 28.01
CA ARG A 815 -19.89 3.33 27.38
C ARG A 815 -20.92 3.28 26.25
N THR A 816 -21.84 4.20 26.24
CA THR A 816 -22.86 4.31 25.21
C THR A 816 -22.86 5.69 24.58
N PHE A 817 -23.20 5.74 23.30
CA PHE A 817 -23.19 6.95 22.50
C PHE A 817 -24.49 7.00 21.67
N ASN A 818 -25.23 8.08 21.77
CA ASN A 818 -26.36 8.36 20.90
C ASN A 818 -25.87 9.25 19.77
N VAL A 819 -25.86 8.72 18.55
CA VAL A 819 -25.28 9.38 17.39
C VAL A 819 -26.37 9.83 16.44
N SER A 820 -26.31 11.09 16.04
CA SER A 820 -27.12 11.69 14.98
C SER A 820 -26.25 12.49 14.02
N VAL A 821 -26.68 12.62 12.77
CA VAL A 821 -25.87 13.22 11.70
C VAL A 821 -26.63 14.36 11.04
N SER A 822 -25.90 15.42 10.70
CA SER A 822 -26.40 16.60 10.02
C SER A 822 -25.53 16.97 8.85
N SER A 823 -26.10 17.52 7.78
CA SER A 823 -25.38 18.10 6.64
C SER A 823 -25.18 19.61 6.75
N ASP A 824 -26.02 20.30 7.54
CA ASP A 824 -25.94 21.77 7.75
C ASP A 824 -25.37 22.16 9.12
N GLY A 825 -25.16 21.18 10.03
CA GLY A 825 -24.73 21.40 11.41
C GLY A 825 -25.80 21.83 12.36
N GLU A 826 -27.02 22.11 11.87
CA GLU A 826 -28.15 22.59 12.65
C GLU A 826 -29.26 21.56 12.76
N THR A 827 -29.67 20.97 11.65
CA THR A 827 -30.77 20.02 11.58
C THR A 827 -30.24 18.59 11.59
N PHE A 828 -30.44 17.86 12.69
CA PHE A 828 -29.91 16.49 12.87
C PHE A 828 -30.95 15.42 12.57
N SER A 829 -30.45 14.26 12.11
CA SER A 829 -31.23 13.04 11.91
C SER A 829 -31.76 12.47 13.23
N GLU A 830 -32.56 11.39 13.13
CA GLU A 830 -32.84 10.54 14.31
C GLU A 830 -31.52 10.00 14.89
N SER A 831 -31.46 9.80 16.22
CA SER A 831 -30.28 9.27 16.90
C SER A 831 -30.31 7.75 17.01
N PHE A 832 -29.16 7.11 16.95
CA PHE A 832 -28.97 5.69 17.12
C PHE A 832 -27.94 5.41 18.20
N GLU A 833 -28.15 4.32 18.96
CA GLU A 833 -27.29 3.93 20.06
C GLU A 833 -26.10 3.10 19.59
N PHE A 834 -24.92 3.43 20.11
CA PHE A 834 -23.70 2.67 19.94
C PHE A 834 -23.14 2.29 21.31
N TYR A 835 -22.72 1.04 21.47
CA TYR A 835 -22.24 0.47 22.72
C TYR A 835 -20.80 -0.03 22.56
N GLU A 836 -19.93 0.39 23.47
CA GLU A 836 -18.55 -0.08 23.58
C GLU A 836 -18.44 -1.00 24.79
N TYR A 837 -18.22 -2.31 24.59
CA TYR A 837 -18.09 -3.30 25.66
C TYR A 837 -16.88 -4.20 25.43
N ASN A 838 -16.53 -5.03 26.42
CA ASN A 838 -15.40 -5.95 26.38
C ASN A 838 -15.85 -7.38 26.66
N SER A 839 -15.90 -8.23 25.63
CA SER A 839 -16.33 -9.61 25.76
C SER A 839 -15.39 -10.49 26.60
N THR A 840 -14.20 -10.02 26.97
CA THR A 840 -13.31 -10.77 27.86
C THR A 840 -13.98 -11.03 29.21
N PHE A 841 -14.63 -10.02 29.79
CA PHE A 841 -15.24 -10.08 31.12
C PHE A 841 -16.73 -9.69 31.15
N GLN A 842 -17.28 -9.20 30.04
CA GLN A 842 -18.70 -8.85 29.91
C GLN A 842 -19.43 -9.87 29.03
N GLU A 843 -20.66 -10.17 29.38
CA GLU A 843 -21.57 -10.97 28.61
C GLU A 843 -22.70 -10.09 28.03
N LEU A 844 -22.98 -10.28 26.75
CA LEU A 844 -24.01 -9.56 26.04
C LEU A 844 -25.30 -10.41 26.01
N GLY A 845 -26.35 -9.91 26.58
CA GLY A 845 -27.70 -10.47 26.56
C GLY A 845 -28.71 -9.48 25.99
N GLN A 846 -30.00 -9.82 26.12
CA GLN A 846 -31.11 -8.96 25.73
C GLN A 846 -32.11 -8.82 26.89
N THR A 847 -32.61 -7.61 27.05
CA THR A 847 -33.77 -7.36 27.91
C THR A 847 -35.07 -7.88 27.26
N ALA A 848 -36.14 -8.01 28.03
CA ALA A 848 -37.46 -8.38 27.52
C ALA A 848 -37.96 -7.43 26.41
N ASP A 849 -37.50 -6.18 26.39
CA ASP A 849 -37.81 -5.19 25.36
C ASP A 849 -36.87 -5.26 24.15
N GLY A 850 -35.97 -6.28 24.09
CA GLY A 850 -35.03 -6.46 22.98
C GLY A 850 -33.86 -5.48 22.95
N ARG A 851 -33.55 -4.74 24.02
CA ARG A 851 -32.39 -3.87 24.12
C ARG A 851 -31.16 -4.67 24.56
N PRO A 852 -29.97 -4.27 24.16
CA PRO A 852 -28.72 -4.87 24.65
C PRO A 852 -28.64 -4.77 26.20
N GLN A 853 -28.32 -5.86 26.84
CA GLN A 853 -28.06 -5.95 28.27
C GLN A 853 -26.65 -6.50 28.47
N PHE A 854 -25.88 -5.84 29.30
CA PHE A 854 -24.51 -6.25 29.58
C PHE A 854 -24.41 -6.70 31.04
N THR A 855 -23.83 -7.87 31.26
CA THR A 855 -23.61 -8.44 32.59
C THR A 855 -22.16 -8.85 32.77
N LEU A 856 -21.68 -8.87 34.00
CA LEU A 856 -20.35 -9.36 34.30
C LEU A 856 -20.34 -10.90 34.21
N LYS A 857 -19.36 -11.45 33.52
CA LYS A 857 -19.17 -12.90 33.47
C LYS A 857 -18.87 -13.48 34.85
N SER A 858 -19.38 -14.69 35.12
CA SER A 858 -19.01 -15.44 36.29
C SER A 858 -17.49 -15.65 36.34
N GLY A 859 -16.89 -15.52 37.56
CA GLY A 859 -15.45 -15.65 37.76
C GLY A 859 -14.64 -14.37 37.41
N TYR A 860 -15.28 -13.19 37.39
CA TYR A 860 -14.62 -11.90 37.29
C TYR A 860 -15.10 -10.93 38.35
N CYS A 861 -14.20 -10.05 38.82
CA CYS A 861 -14.54 -8.80 39.50
C CYS A 861 -14.45 -7.62 38.50
N PHE A 862 -15.12 -6.52 38.84
CA PHE A 862 -15.04 -5.29 38.07
C PHE A 862 -14.47 -4.17 38.96
N ILE A 863 -13.14 -4.07 39.03
CA ILE A 863 -12.41 -3.18 39.94
C ILE A 863 -11.69 -2.12 39.08
N ASP A 864 -11.79 -0.85 39.46
CA ASP A 864 -11.19 0.27 38.74
C ASP A 864 -11.54 0.30 37.23
N GLU A 865 -12.81 0.02 36.89
CA GLU A 865 -13.33 -0.07 35.52
C GLU A 865 -12.62 -1.14 34.66
N ARG A 866 -12.07 -2.19 35.30
CA ARG A 866 -11.39 -3.31 34.64
C ARG A 866 -11.99 -4.65 35.09
N GLY A 867 -12.12 -5.55 34.16
CA GLY A 867 -12.47 -6.95 34.45
C GLY A 867 -11.23 -7.70 34.94
N ILE A 868 -11.26 -8.16 36.16
CA ILE A 868 -10.18 -8.91 36.83
C ILE A 868 -10.65 -10.35 37.03
N PRO A 869 -9.92 -11.36 36.55
CA PRO A 869 -10.27 -12.74 36.77
C PRO A 869 -10.23 -13.09 38.28
N ASP A 870 -11.13 -13.97 38.68
CA ASP A 870 -11.18 -14.45 40.06
C ASP A 870 -9.84 -15.08 40.53
N GLY A 871 -9.41 -14.76 41.73
CA GLY A 871 -8.13 -15.20 42.31
C GLY A 871 -6.91 -14.35 41.88
N TRP A 872 -7.02 -13.37 40.99
CA TRP A 872 -5.89 -12.50 40.64
C TRP A 872 -5.62 -11.44 41.71
N SER A 873 -4.34 -11.33 42.09
CA SER A 873 -3.89 -10.40 43.15
C SER A 873 -3.87 -8.95 42.65
N SER A 874 -4.08 -8.01 43.55
CA SER A 874 -3.97 -6.58 43.31
C SER A 874 -2.53 -6.21 42.88
N PRO A 875 -2.35 -5.38 41.85
CA PRO A 875 -1.02 -4.89 41.43
C PRO A 875 -0.28 -4.09 42.49
N THR A 876 -1.01 -3.56 43.49
CA THR A 876 -0.46 -2.70 44.55
C THR A 876 -0.34 -3.39 45.91
N ASP A 877 -1.07 -4.49 46.10
CA ASP A 877 -1.08 -5.24 47.36
C ASP A 877 -1.35 -6.72 47.11
N ASN A 878 -0.31 -7.55 47.25
CA ASN A 878 -0.37 -9.00 47.06
C ASN A 878 -1.26 -9.71 48.07
N CYS A 879 -1.68 -9.01 49.12
CA CYS A 879 -2.60 -9.53 50.15
C CYS A 879 -4.07 -9.25 49.84
N GLN A 880 -4.33 -8.73 48.70
CA GLN A 880 -5.68 -8.50 48.16
C GLN A 880 -5.82 -9.16 46.79
N ALA A 881 -6.93 -9.81 46.57
CA ALA A 881 -7.25 -10.45 45.29
C ALA A 881 -8.71 -10.25 44.91
N CYS A 882 -9.02 -10.44 43.64
CA CYS A 882 -10.40 -10.54 43.22
C CYS A 882 -11.04 -11.81 43.81
N ASN A 883 -12.13 -11.66 44.53
CA ASN A 883 -12.98 -12.76 44.96
C ASN A 883 -14.42 -12.46 44.58
N SER A 884 -14.83 -12.98 43.44
CA SER A 884 -16.14 -12.73 42.85
C SER A 884 -17.32 -13.21 43.68
N SER A 885 -17.05 -14.06 44.68
CA SER A 885 -18.06 -14.53 45.66
C SER A 885 -18.23 -13.62 46.86
N LEU A 886 -17.28 -12.72 47.11
CA LEU A 886 -17.31 -11.80 48.25
C LEU A 886 -17.67 -10.39 47.84
N ASP A 887 -16.94 -9.81 46.91
CA ASP A 887 -17.17 -8.46 46.40
C ASP A 887 -16.76 -8.38 44.91
N LEU A 888 -17.67 -7.87 44.10
CA LEU A 888 -17.42 -7.69 42.65
C LEU A 888 -16.71 -6.37 42.31
N LEU A 889 -16.74 -5.39 43.23
CA LEU A 889 -16.28 -4.02 42.93
C LEU A 889 -15.01 -3.64 43.70
N GLN A 890 -14.61 -4.44 44.70
CA GLN A 890 -13.45 -4.14 45.52
C GLN A 890 -12.53 -5.37 45.65
N TRP A 891 -11.28 -5.08 45.94
CA TRP A 891 -10.31 -6.11 46.25
C TRP A 891 -10.66 -6.77 47.60
N SER A 892 -10.66 -8.09 47.66
CA SER A 892 -10.92 -8.88 48.87
C SER A 892 -9.63 -9.33 49.49
N PRO A 893 -9.52 -9.35 50.84
CA PRO A 893 -8.31 -9.81 51.52
C PRO A 893 -8.09 -11.33 51.31
N VAL A 894 -6.83 -11.71 51.04
CA VAL A 894 -6.41 -13.10 50.90
C VAL A 894 -5.85 -13.60 52.22
N ASN A 895 -6.46 -14.65 52.78
CA ASN A 895 -6.00 -15.31 54.03
C ASN A 895 -4.89 -16.30 53.66
N THR A 896 -3.68 -15.84 53.40
CA THR A 896 -2.47 -16.67 53.31
C THR A 896 -1.56 -16.39 54.50
N ILE A 897 -0.80 -17.40 54.98
CA ILE A 897 0.12 -17.31 56.13
C ILE A 897 1.14 -16.15 55.92
N GLU A 898 1.48 -15.82 54.69
CA GLU A 898 2.34 -14.68 54.33
C GLU A 898 1.68 -13.32 54.56
N CYS A 899 0.37 -13.23 54.49
CA CYS A 899 -0.39 -11.97 54.66
C CYS A 899 -0.78 -11.71 56.14
N GLU A 900 -0.79 -12.72 57.02
CA GLU A 900 -1.01 -12.54 58.47
C GLU A 900 0.22 -11.94 59.19
N VAL A 901 1.43 -12.15 58.66
CA VAL A 901 2.68 -11.70 59.31
C VAL A 901 2.91 -10.18 59.16
N VAL A 902 2.22 -9.50 58.27
CA VAL A 902 2.42 -8.06 57.97
C VAL A 902 1.50 -7.13 58.77
N ARG A 903 0.61 -7.66 59.62
CA ARG A 903 -0.21 -6.82 60.55
C ARG A 903 0.49 -6.55 61.90
N VAL A 904 1.76 -6.12 61.88
CA VAL A 904 2.37 -5.43 62.97
C VAL A 904 2.12 -3.94 62.77
N PRO A 905 1.63 -3.18 63.75
CA PRO A 905 1.44 -1.74 63.58
C PRO A 905 2.81 -1.06 63.39
N VAL A 906 3.15 -0.74 62.22
CA VAL A 906 4.31 0.10 61.92
C VAL A 906 3.97 1.50 62.43
N SER A 907 4.57 1.84 63.55
CA SER A 907 4.65 3.22 64.01
C SER A 907 5.17 4.07 62.87
N SER A 908 4.49 5.10 62.53
CA SER A 908 4.84 6.12 61.50
C SER A 908 6.28 6.57 61.69
N SER A 909 7.24 5.97 61.00
CA SER A 909 8.53 6.59 60.74
C SER A 909 8.35 7.41 59.46
N SER A 910 8.36 8.71 59.63
CA SER A 910 8.39 9.66 58.55
C SER A 910 9.49 9.31 57.53
N PHE A 911 9.11 8.91 56.33
CA PHE A 911 10.03 8.76 55.21
C PHE A 911 10.62 10.16 54.93
N ASP A 912 11.92 10.23 55.04
CA ASP A 912 12.68 11.45 54.85
C ASP A 912 12.59 11.90 53.40
N THR A 913 11.73 12.91 53.16
CA THR A 913 11.52 13.51 51.86
C THR A 913 12.80 14.08 51.24
N ASP A 914 13.85 14.25 52.08
CA ASP A 914 15.16 14.74 51.62
C ASP A 914 15.91 13.74 50.72
N GLN A 915 15.72 12.43 50.88
CA GLN A 915 16.37 11.46 50.00
C GLN A 915 15.76 11.40 48.59
N LEU A 916 14.44 11.62 48.45
CA LEU A 916 13.76 11.68 47.17
C LEU A 916 14.16 12.91 46.34
N TYR A 917 14.32 14.04 47.03
CA TYR A 917 14.83 15.26 46.38
C TYR A 917 16.29 15.14 45.96
N TRP A 918 17.13 14.38 46.66
CA TRP A 918 18.50 14.12 46.27
C TRP A 918 18.58 13.22 45.03
N LEU A 919 17.78 12.18 44.92
CA LEU A 919 17.71 11.31 43.76
C LEU A 919 17.19 12.06 42.53
N LEU A 920 16.18 12.90 42.68
CA LEU A 920 15.67 13.77 41.60
C LEU A 920 16.72 14.81 41.16
N ALA A 921 17.44 15.42 42.08
CA ALA A 921 18.51 16.37 41.75
C ALA A 921 19.66 15.71 41.01
N VAL A 922 20.10 14.50 41.42
CA VAL A 922 21.15 13.74 40.74
C VAL A 922 20.74 13.29 39.35
N THR A 923 19.50 12.84 39.18
CA THR A 923 18.99 12.45 37.85
C THR A 923 18.89 13.62 36.90
N LEU A 924 18.44 14.80 37.37
CA LEU A 924 18.41 16.02 36.57
C LEU A 924 19.82 16.52 36.17
N VAL A 925 20.81 16.38 37.05
CA VAL A 925 22.20 16.70 36.71
C VAL A 925 22.77 15.74 35.68
N ILE A 926 22.49 14.43 35.79
CA ILE A 926 22.91 13.45 34.79
C ILE A 926 22.29 13.74 33.42
N ILE A 927 20.99 14.07 33.38
CA ILE A 927 20.28 14.43 32.14
C ILE A 927 20.90 15.70 31.53
N ALA A 928 21.23 16.72 32.35
CA ALA A 928 21.88 17.94 31.88
C ALA A 928 23.28 17.66 31.31
N ILE A 929 24.07 16.78 31.91
CA ILE A 929 25.38 16.36 31.43
C ILE A 929 25.26 15.60 30.11
N VAL A 930 24.29 14.70 29.97
CA VAL A 930 24.03 13.96 28.72
C VAL A 930 23.64 14.92 27.60
N ILE A 931 22.78 15.89 27.88
CA ILE A 931 22.37 16.92 26.91
C ILE A 931 23.60 17.75 26.47
N VAL A 932 24.47 18.15 27.40
CA VAL A 932 25.69 18.88 27.09
C VAL A 932 26.64 18.08 26.20
N VAL A 933 26.85 16.79 26.51
CA VAL A 933 27.71 15.90 25.73
C VAL A 933 27.14 15.69 24.31
N VAL A 934 25.84 15.48 24.20
CA VAL A 934 25.18 15.33 22.89
C VAL A 934 25.25 16.63 22.07
N CYS A 935 25.07 17.77 22.70
CA CYS A 935 25.21 19.08 22.02
C CYS A 935 26.66 19.35 21.60
N GLN A 936 27.65 19.01 22.41
CA GLN A 936 29.07 19.13 22.06
C GLN A 936 29.46 18.20 20.91
N GLN A 937 28.94 16.97 20.87
CA GLN A 937 29.15 16.05 19.74
C GLN A 937 28.49 16.53 18.45
N ARG A 938 27.30 17.15 18.54
CA ARG A 938 26.67 17.78 17.37
C ARG A 938 27.40 19.04 16.90
N CYS A 939 27.88 19.89 17.80
CA CYS A 939 28.65 21.05 17.41
C CYS A 939 29.98 20.71 16.72
N ARG A 940 30.68 19.65 17.14
CA ARG A 940 31.89 19.17 16.45
C ARG A 940 31.63 18.64 15.05
N ARG A 941 30.39 18.14 14.73
CA ARG A 941 30.01 17.66 13.38
C ARG A 941 29.60 18.79 12.42
N VAL A 942 29.19 19.94 12.91
CA VAL A 942 28.72 21.07 12.08
C VAL A 942 29.85 21.91 11.51
N HIS A 943 31.06 21.84 12.08
CA HIS A 943 32.20 22.61 11.61
C HIS A 943 32.86 22.12 10.30
N LEU A 944 32.35 21.04 9.69
CA LEU A 944 32.95 20.39 8.52
C LEU A 944 32.15 20.44 7.22
N LYS A 945 31.07 21.21 7.12
CA LYS A 945 30.38 21.37 5.80
C LYS A 945 29.92 22.81 5.58
N LYS A 946 30.68 23.54 4.77
CA LYS A 946 30.26 24.82 4.15
C LYS A 946 29.32 24.50 2.99
N LEU A 947 28.08 24.99 3.04
CA LEU A 947 27.21 25.21 1.87
C LEU A 947 26.29 26.41 2.16
N PRO A 948 26.22 27.41 1.25
CA PRO A 948 25.45 28.64 1.48
C PRO A 948 24.05 28.51 0.88
N ALA A 949 23.06 28.39 1.69
CA ALA A 949 21.65 28.75 1.41
C ALA A 949 20.68 28.20 2.48
N LEU A 950 20.75 28.72 3.71
CA LEU A 950 19.68 28.58 4.73
C LEU A 950 20.05 29.42 5.97
N TYR A 951 20.42 30.70 5.74
CA TYR A 951 21.07 31.53 6.76
C TYR A 951 20.10 32.35 7.61
N ILE A 952 18.79 32.30 7.41
CA ILE A 952 17.85 33.20 8.12
C ILE A 952 17.06 32.51 9.24
N TYR A 953 16.79 31.21 9.15
CA TYR A 953 16.03 30.49 10.22
C TYR A 953 16.92 29.81 11.28
N GLY A 954 18.18 29.53 10.96
CA GLY A 954 19.14 28.89 11.89
C GLY A 954 19.69 29.82 12.97
N THR A 955 19.81 31.12 12.69
CA THR A 955 20.46 32.10 13.59
C THR A 955 19.59 32.58 14.73
N LEU A 956 18.24 32.58 14.56
CA LEU A 956 17.32 32.94 15.66
C LEU A 956 17.22 31.79 16.69
N SER A 957 17.15 30.55 16.26
CA SER A 957 17.12 29.38 17.16
C SER A 957 18.45 29.19 17.90
N TYR A 958 19.56 29.54 17.28
CA TYR A 958 20.90 29.41 17.88
C TYR A 958 21.13 30.48 18.98
N ARG A 959 20.69 31.71 18.75
CA ARG A 959 20.79 32.79 19.77
C ARG A 959 19.84 32.53 20.96
N LEU A 960 18.68 31.99 20.73
CA LEU A 960 17.76 31.60 21.82
C LEU A 960 18.32 30.43 22.66
N LEU A 961 18.91 29.45 22.04
CA LEU A 961 19.53 28.31 22.72
C LEU A 961 20.80 28.74 23.51
N CYS A 962 21.60 29.63 22.98
CA CYS A 962 22.76 30.17 23.71
C CYS A 962 22.37 31.10 24.89
N SER A 963 21.26 31.83 24.77
CA SER A 963 20.73 32.64 25.89
C SER A 963 20.14 31.76 26.98
N LEU A 964 19.40 30.69 26.64
CA LEU A 964 18.93 29.69 27.60
C LEU A 964 20.10 28.98 28.31
N PHE A 965 21.18 28.74 27.61
CA PHE A 965 22.39 28.13 28.16
C PHE A 965 23.10 29.04 29.21
N GLY A 966 23.07 30.35 29.00
CA GLY A 966 23.55 31.33 29.98
C GLY A 966 22.73 31.30 31.25
N ILE A 967 21.40 31.28 31.11
CA ILE A 967 20.45 31.27 32.23
C ILE A 967 20.55 29.96 33.05
N VAL A 968 20.67 28.83 32.39
CA VAL A 968 20.78 27.51 33.06
C VAL A 968 22.13 27.40 33.80
N ARG A 969 23.21 27.91 33.22
CA ARG A 969 24.54 27.94 33.88
C ARG A 969 24.55 28.81 35.14
N GLU A 970 23.92 30.00 35.10
CA GLU A 970 23.79 30.85 36.27
C GLU A 970 22.90 30.25 37.33
N PHE A 971 21.79 29.60 36.91
CA PHE A 971 20.88 28.95 37.85
C PHE A 971 21.54 27.75 38.57
N VAL A 972 22.30 26.93 37.88
CA VAL A 972 23.02 25.78 38.44
C VAL A 972 24.15 26.30 39.40
N PHE A 973 24.80 27.40 39.07
CA PHE A 973 25.83 27.98 39.92
C PHE A 973 25.23 28.62 41.19
N ASP A 974 24.07 29.27 41.07
CA ASP A 974 23.39 29.90 42.24
C ASP A 974 22.80 28.82 43.18
N VAL A 975 22.19 27.75 42.63
CA VAL A 975 21.66 26.65 43.43
C VAL A 975 22.80 25.88 44.10
N SER A 976 23.92 25.63 43.44
CA SER A 976 25.08 24.97 44.02
C SER A 976 25.73 25.84 45.15
N SER A 977 25.76 27.18 44.98
CA SER A 977 26.29 28.10 45.97
C SER A 977 25.39 28.22 47.18
N ARG A 978 24.06 28.15 47.05
CA ARG A 978 23.08 28.14 48.16
C ARG A 978 23.12 26.84 48.95
N ILE A 979 23.30 25.70 48.26
CA ILE A 979 23.44 24.39 48.91
C ILE A 979 24.74 24.33 49.74
N LEU A 980 25.86 24.86 49.21
CA LEU A 980 27.14 24.92 49.95
C LEU A 980 27.09 25.91 51.13
N LYS A 981 26.36 27.03 51.00
CA LYS A 981 26.13 27.97 52.11
C LYS A 981 25.19 27.37 53.19
N GLY A 982 24.17 26.63 52.81
CA GLY A 982 23.28 25.90 53.75
C GLY A 982 24.01 24.85 54.56
N LYS A 983 24.95 24.09 53.98
CA LYS A 983 25.77 23.09 54.72
C LYS A 983 26.76 23.78 55.68
N ARG A 984 27.32 24.94 55.37
CA ARG A 984 28.22 25.67 56.27
C ARG A 984 27.48 26.28 57.46
N GLN A 985 26.23 26.64 57.34
CA GLN A 985 25.41 27.12 58.47
C GLN A 985 24.88 26.01 59.36
N ARG A 986 24.64 24.79 58.87
CA ARG A 986 24.24 23.63 59.72
C ARG A 986 25.45 23.10 60.51
N HIS A 987 26.63 23.06 59.92
CA HIS A 987 27.88 22.64 60.64
C HIS A 987 28.30 23.63 61.73
N LEU A 988 27.92 24.91 61.65
CA LEU A 988 28.16 25.94 62.65
C LEU A 988 27.10 25.96 63.79
N LYS A 989 25.94 25.36 63.60
CA LYS A 989 24.90 25.16 64.66
C LYS A 989 25.12 23.91 65.48
N ASP A 990 25.71 22.88 64.92
CA ASP A 990 25.98 21.62 65.63
C ASP A 990 27.27 21.66 66.49
N THR A 991 28.14 22.68 66.33
CA THR A 991 29.32 22.87 67.15
C THR A 991 29.16 23.90 68.25
N ALA A 992 27.98 24.56 68.37
CA ALA A 992 27.69 25.52 69.45
C ALA A 992 26.74 24.97 70.55
N GLY A 993 26.47 23.66 70.50
CA GLY A 993 25.58 23.02 71.45
C GLY A 993 26.24 21.83 72.19
N LYS A 994 27.49 21.96 72.54
CA LYS A 994 28.14 21.10 73.51
C LYS A 994 29.02 21.95 74.43
#